data_51a6e4fdb7458ff72ea152e2ef2bf129
#
_entry.id   51a6e4fdb7458ff72ea152e2ef2bf129
#
_cell.length_a   1.000
_cell.length_b   1.000
_cell.length_c   1.000
_cell.angle_alpha   90.00
_cell.angle_beta   90.00
_cell.angle_gamma   90.00
#
_symmetry.space_group_name_H-M   'P 1'
#
loop_
_entity.id
_entity.type
_entity.pdbx_description
1 polymer ?
#
loop_
_entity_poly.entity_id
_entity_poly.type
_entity_poly.pdbx_seq_one_letter_code
_entity_poly.pdbx_strand_id
1 'polypeptide(L)'
;MNIEHCKAYRLISTQDMKDMGTKGYLLEHNKTKAKVVLMENQDENKVFTIGFRTPPKDSTGVAHIVEHTVLCGSKEFPVKDPFIELAKGSLNTFLNAMTYPDKTVYPVASCNDKDFQNLMHVYLDAVFYPNIYKEEKIFKQEGWHYELESEEAPLKYNGVVFNEMKGVYSDPDSILYRNIQNALFPDTPYGVESGGDPVEIPELTYEEYLDFHSKYYHPSNSYIYLYGDMDMEEKLNWLEEKYLSQFDYLFVDSALPMQKSFDKKQEKYGFYSVPEGDDSKDKVYHSLNFAYGTFDDRKLYRGMQVLEYVLLDAVGAPVKQALLDAGIGSEIKGGFENGLQQMSFTFIAKNARQDQKQDFEKVIYDTLTELAEKGLDRKSLLAALNAMEFQYREGDFGNYPKGLMYGLQMFDSWLYDDKKPFIHLDCGDVFEELRKAMDTDYYEQLIRDFFLDNTHVCYVGIEPKAGLTAKMDQEEQEKLDQYKETLTPEQIQKLVQETKELKVYQEEPTSPEALKCIPLLTREDLGKKVLPVHNEVNEMQGVTLVEHDYPTNGIEYLRLIFSVDQWKEYAPYLGLLTDILGTVDTEKHDKLALSNEILIHAGNFEVEGTAYGRKGSDEYSMHMEVGSKMLYREIPYMMGLLGEILTQSKMGDTKRLREIIGETRSGQQASKLAAGHLTACRRVMSYLGERQYYVEQMSGIGYYDFLCDLEEHFEERKDNLIAVLTALMKNIFVKEDLEISVTATEEGREILKKELSTLLEALPQQAGETVPEPDWKLPASKENEGFKTASKVQFVARAGHFDDKGIEYDGSFRVVKTILSYDYLWNEVRVKGGAYGVMCSFAQSGTGYFMSYRDPNLTETNEVYKGVPAYLEQFDADERDMMKYMIGTISEMDTPLTPRAKGSRSYRSYKTGYTEVDMQTERDQVLATDQKKVREAAKMVEAILSDDKICVLGGEEKVEEAKELFDTVRVLN
;
A
#
# COMPACT_ATOMS: atom_id res chain seq x y z
N MET A 1 -6.74 33.77 7.87
CA MET A 1 -6.91 33.59 9.33
C MET A 1 -6.40 34.80 10.09
N ASN A 2 -7.11 35.25 11.16
CA ASN A 2 -6.62 36.28 12.08
C ASN A 2 -6.38 35.68 13.47
N ILE A 3 -5.11 35.41 13.80
CA ILE A 3 -4.73 34.72 15.06
C ILE A 3 -5.12 35.49 16.34
N GLU A 4 -5.33 36.81 16.25
CA GLU A 4 -5.76 37.61 17.41
C GLU A 4 -7.15 37.22 17.94
N HIS A 5 -7.93 36.55 17.13
CA HIS A 5 -9.23 35.97 17.54
C HIS A 5 -9.08 34.64 18.30
N CYS A 6 -7.95 33.96 18.20
CA CYS A 6 -7.66 32.67 18.82
C CYS A 6 -6.78 32.83 20.06
N LYS A 7 -7.27 33.52 21.09
CA LYS A 7 -6.50 33.93 22.29
C LYS A 7 -5.90 32.76 23.10
N ALA A 8 -6.43 31.56 22.95
CA ALA A 8 -5.90 30.38 23.64
C ALA A 8 -4.58 29.89 23.06
N TYR A 9 -4.20 30.41 21.89
CA TYR A 9 -3.00 29.97 21.16
C TYR A 9 -2.00 31.10 20.99
N ARG A 10 -0.73 30.76 21.03
CA ARG A 10 0.41 31.62 20.72
C ARG A 10 0.96 31.26 19.35
N LEU A 11 1.05 32.25 18.47
CA LEU A 11 1.73 32.09 17.20
C LEU A 11 3.25 32.02 17.44
N ILE A 12 3.87 30.95 16.94
CA ILE A 12 5.32 30.73 17.00
C ILE A 12 5.99 31.19 15.71
N SER A 13 5.48 30.74 14.56
CA SER A 13 5.99 31.12 13.25
C SER A 13 4.93 30.98 12.17
N THR A 14 5.18 31.63 11.03
CA THR A 14 4.42 31.46 9.79
C THR A 14 5.37 31.22 8.64
N GLN A 15 4.94 30.44 7.65
CA GLN A 15 5.69 30.20 6.42
C GLN A 15 4.76 30.24 5.21
N ASP A 16 5.18 30.97 4.18
CA ASP A 16 4.46 31.05 2.91
C ASP A 16 5.11 30.07 1.90
N MET A 17 4.51 28.90 1.73
CA MET A 17 4.98 27.83 0.84
C MET A 17 4.34 28.01 -0.54
N LYS A 18 4.91 28.90 -1.34
CA LYS A 18 4.33 29.35 -2.62
C LYS A 18 4.17 28.23 -3.63
N ASP A 19 5.15 27.34 -3.72
CA ASP A 19 5.13 26.21 -4.65
C ASP A 19 3.97 25.25 -4.37
N MET A 20 3.52 25.22 -3.12
CA MET A 20 2.40 24.38 -2.67
C MET A 20 1.07 25.16 -2.61
N GLY A 21 1.09 26.47 -2.87
CA GLY A 21 -0.08 27.35 -2.72
C GLY A 21 -0.65 27.36 -1.29
N THR A 22 0.21 27.19 -0.29
CA THR A 22 -0.19 26.94 1.10
C THR A 22 0.49 27.90 2.05
N LYS A 23 -0.25 28.40 3.04
CA LYS A 23 0.30 29.17 4.15
C LYS A 23 0.30 28.36 5.43
N GLY A 24 1.48 28.14 5.96
CA GLY A 24 1.69 27.41 7.20
C GLY A 24 1.71 28.32 8.43
N TYR A 25 1.12 27.86 9.54
CA TYR A 25 1.17 28.51 10.84
C TYR A 25 1.56 27.48 11.89
N LEU A 26 2.58 27.77 12.68
CA LEU A 26 2.93 26.99 13.87
C LEU A 26 2.43 27.72 15.11
N LEU A 27 1.61 27.05 15.89
CA LEU A 27 0.98 27.55 17.10
C LEU A 27 1.31 26.66 18.30
N GLU A 28 1.27 27.25 19.50
CA GLU A 28 1.32 26.54 20.77
C GLU A 28 0.10 26.92 21.60
N HIS A 29 -0.62 25.94 22.13
CA HIS A 29 -1.71 26.19 23.05
C HIS A 29 -1.17 26.69 24.40
N ASN A 30 -1.70 27.81 24.90
CA ASN A 30 -1.13 28.52 26.05
C ASN A 30 -1.13 27.69 27.34
N LYS A 31 -2.19 26.92 27.59
CA LYS A 31 -2.40 26.17 28.82
C LYS A 31 -1.68 24.82 28.80
N THR A 32 -1.96 23.99 27.84
CA THR A 32 -1.46 22.61 27.77
C THR A 32 -0.10 22.46 27.07
N LYS A 33 0.33 23.47 26.30
CA LYS A 33 1.49 23.42 25.41
C LYS A 33 1.35 22.43 24.24
N ALA A 34 0.12 22.04 23.91
CA ALA A 34 -0.14 21.29 22.68
C ALA A 34 0.40 22.07 21.48
N LYS A 35 1.01 21.36 20.55
CA LYS A 35 1.59 21.92 19.33
C LYS A 35 0.57 21.80 18.23
N VAL A 36 0.35 22.90 17.51
CA VAL A 36 -0.67 22.96 16.46
C VAL A 36 -0.07 23.53 15.19
N VAL A 37 -0.24 22.82 14.08
CA VAL A 37 0.12 23.32 12.75
C VAL A 37 -1.14 23.43 11.89
N LEU A 38 -1.27 24.56 11.23
CA LEU A 38 -2.30 24.81 10.23
C LEU A 38 -1.65 25.00 8.87
N MET A 39 -2.21 24.35 7.86
CA MET A 39 -1.84 24.54 6.45
C MET A 39 -3.06 25.04 5.68
N GLU A 40 -3.19 26.36 5.60
CA GLU A 40 -4.30 27.06 4.95
C GLU A 40 -4.09 27.11 3.43
N ASN A 41 -5.00 26.50 2.66
CA ASN A 41 -4.99 26.46 1.19
C ASN A 41 -6.41 26.26 0.65
N GLN A 42 -6.58 26.00 -0.65
CA GLN A 42 -7.88 25.83 -1.31
C GLN A 42 -8.24 24.37 -1.63
N ASP A 43 -7.60 23.40 -0.99
CA ASP A 43 -7.94 22.00 -1.18
C ASP A 43 -9.21 21.67 -0.39
N GLU A 44 -10.24 21.24 -1.10
CA GLU A 44 -11.53 20.87 -0.49
C GLU A 44 -11.41 19.62 0.37
N ASN A 45 -10.40 18.77 0.12
CA ASN A 45 -10.15 17.56 0.92
C ASN A 45 -9.41 17.90 2.21
N LYS A 46 -10.17 18.25 3.22
CA LYS A 46 -9.69 18.66 4.53
C LYS A 46 -9.07 17.49 5.28
N VAL A 47 -7.96 17.73 5.95
CA VAL A 47 -7.28 16.72 6.77
C VAL A 47 -7.09 17.24 8.19
N PHE A 48 -7.44 16.40 9.16
CA PHE A 48 -7.08 16.53 10.55
C PHE A 48 -6.20 15.36 10.96
N THR A 49 -5.17 15.63 11.74
CA THR A 49 -4.36 14.58 12.38
C THR A 49 -4.03 15.00 13.80
N ILE A 50 -4.21 14.10 14.75
CA ILE A 50 -3.59 14.21 16.06
C ILE A 50 -2.57 13.09 16.22
N GLY A 51 -1.34 13.44 16.60
CA GLY A 51 -0.25 12.50 16.84
C GLY A 51 0.33 12.68 18.24
N PHE A 52 0.92 11.61 18.74
CA PHE A 52 1.62 11.58 20.02
C PHE A 52 3.00 10.95 19.85
N ARG A 53 4.01 11.41 20.58
CA ARG A 53 5.22 10.60 20.75
C ARG A 53 4.90 9.43 21.66
N THR A 54 5.14 8.22 21.17
CA THR A 54 4.80 6.98 21.85
C THR A 54 5.99 6.00 21.85
N PRO A 55 7.16 6.38 22.40
CA PRO A 55 8.34 5.54 22.39
C PRO A 55 8.10 4.25 23.20
N PRO A 56 8.17 3.06 22.59
CA PRO A 56 8.05 1.79 23.27
C PRO A 56 9.32 1.51 24.12
N LYS A 57 9.18 0.67 25.13
CA LYS A 57 10.30 0.23 25.99
C LYS A 57 10.76 -1.18 25.66
N ASP A 58 9.86 -1.98 25.11
CA ASP A 58 10.00 -3.40 24.81
C ASP A 58 9.18 -3.75 23.55
N SER A 59 9.24 -4.99 23.15
CA SER A 59 8.54 -5.48 21.96
C SER A 59 7.14 -6.06 22.24
N THR A 60 6.50 -5.66 23.35
CA THR A 60 5.14 -6.12 23.66
C THR A 60 4.04 -5.52 22.76
N GLY A 61 4.39 -4.57 21.90
CA GLY A 61 3.44 -3.94 20.99
C GLY A 61 2.43 -3.02 21.68
N VAL A 62 2.75 -2.53 22.88
CA VAL A 62 1.81 -1.72 23.67
C VAL A 62 1.31 -0.49 22.91
N ALA A 63 2.17 0.17 22.11
CA ALA A 63 1.79 1.34 21.30
C ALA A 63 0.73 0.97 20.25
N HIS A 64 0.89 -0.17 19.58
CA HIS A 64 0.00 -0.69 18.56
C HIS A 64 -1.34 -1.14 19.15
N ILE A 65 -1.30 -1.86 20.28
CA ILE A 65 -2.51 -2.28 20.98
C ILE A 65 -3.31 -1.06 21.49
N VAL A 66 -2.64 -0.01 21.97
CA VAL A 66 -3.32 1.24 22.36
C VAL A 66 -3.94 1.91 21.14
N GLU A 67 -3.25 1.93 19.99
CA GLU A 67 -3.78 2.49 18.74
C GLU A 67 -5.14 1.88 18.38
N HIS A 68 -5.23 0.54 18.34
CA HIS A 68 -6.47 -0.17 18.03
C HIS A 68 -7.55 0.11 19.08
N THR A 69 -7.22 0.02 20.34
CA THR A 69 -8.18 0.00 21.45
C THR A 69 -8.79 1.35 21.78
N VAL A 70 -8.10 2.48 21.57
CA VAL A 70 -8.70 3.81 21.82
C VAL A 70 -9.88 4.08 20.89
N LEU A 71 -9.90 3.46 19.71
CA LEU A 71 -10.99 3.55 18.75
C LEU A 71 -12.18 2.64 19.06
N CYS A 72 -12.10 1.82 20.13
CA CYS A 72 -13.15 0.90 20.57
C CYS A 72 -14.08 1.54 21.61
N GLY A 73 -14.49 2.79 21.37
CA GLY A 73 -15.44 3.52 22.21
C GLY A 73 -14.80 4.50 23.18
N SER A 74 -15.55 5.58 23.46
CA SER A 74 -15.07 6.71 24.25
C SER A 74 -16.19 7.30 25.13
N LYS A 75 -15.88 8.37 25.84
CA LYS A 75 -16.78 9.00 26.81
C LYS A 75 -18.07 9.53 26.19
N GLU A 76 -17.97 10.26 25.07
CA GLU A 76 -19.14 10.81 24.36
C GLU A 76 -19.69 9.81 23.33
N PHE A 77 -18.87 8.88 22.89
CA PHE A 77 -19.22 7.86 21.90
C PHE A 77 -19.07 6.45 22.49
N PRO A 78 -19.93 6.04 23.44
CA PRO A 78 -19.81 4.77 24.16
C PRO A 78 -20.35 3.59 23.33
N VAL A 79 -19.99 3.52 22.08
CA VAL A 79 -20.27 2.40 21.18
C VAL A 79 -19.04 1.48 21.13
N LYS A 80 -19.20 0.20 20.81
CA LYS A 80 -18.08 -0.74 20.80
C LYS A 80 -17.05 -0.41 19.74
N ASP A 81 -17.50 0.09 18.58
CA ASP A 81 -16.65 0.39 17.45
C ASP A 81 -17.14 1.65 16.73
N PRO A 82 -16.83 2.85 17.27
CA PRO A 82 -17.14 4.12 16.59
C PRO A 82 -16.45 4.25 15.23
N PHE A 83 -15.27 3.65 15.08
CA PHE A 83 -14.50 3.66 13.82
C PHE A 83 -15.33 3.01 12.70
N ILE A 84 -15.88 1.83 12.93
CA ILE A 84 -16.71 1.14 11.94
C ILE A 84 -18.03 1.87 11.69
N GLU A 85 -18.62 2.47 12.71
CA GLU A 85 -19.82 3.30 12.53
C GLU A 85 -19.54 4.51 11.61
N LEU A 86 -18.37 5.13 11.74
CA LEU A 86 -17.92 6.20 10.84
C LEU A 86 -17.59 5.67 9.44
N ALA A 87 -16.88 4.54 9.33
CA ALA A 87 -16.52 3.96 8.05
C ALA A 87 -17.76 3.67 7.17
N LYS A 88 -18.85 3.21 7.79
CA LYS A 88 -20.12 2.93 7.10
C LYS A 88 -21.08 4.10 7.02
N GLY A 89 -20.85 5.19 7.73
CA GLY A 89 -21.85 6.27 7.88
C GLY A 89 -21.32 7.70 7.75
N SER A 90 -20.11 7.93 7.21
CA SER A 90 -19.54 9.25 6.95
C SER A 90 -19.11 9.43 5.50
N LEU A 91 -18.86 10.68 5.10
CA LEU A 91 -18.26 11.03 3.78
C LEU A 91 -16.74 11.14 3.87
N ASN A 92 -16.11 10.28 4.67
CA ASN A 92 -14.69 10.30 4.84
C ASN A 92 -13.98 9.98 3.51
N THR A 93 -12.89 10.67 3.24
CA THR A 93 -11.97 10.36 2.15
C THR A 93 -10.73 9.63 2.65
N PHE A 94 -10.54 9.66 3.98
CA PHE A 94 -9.55 8.86 4.69
C PHE A 94 -9.95 8.71 6.16
N LEU A 95 -9.81 7.51 6.67
CA LEU A 95 -10.12 7.16 8.05
C LEU A 95 -9.17 6.03 8.46
N ASN A 96 -8.22 6.31 9.37
CA ASN A 96 -7.27 5.30 9.84
C ASN A 96 -6.61 5.73 11.16
N ALA A 97 -5.78 4.84 11.72
CA ALA A 97 -4.79 5.12 12.73
C ALA A 97 -3.48 4.43 12.31
N MET A 98 -2.34 4.90 12.79
CA MET A 98 -1.03 4.39 12.36
C MET A 98 -0.04 4.44 13.51
N THR A 99 0.57 3.31 13.85
CA THR A 99 1.67 3.21 14.79
C THR A 99 3.01 3.11 14.05
N TYR A 100 3.90 4.02 14.38
CA TYR A 100 5.29 4.07 13.94
C TYR A 100 6.25 3.73 15.09
N PRO A 101 7.54 3.56 14.83
CA PRO A 101 8.49 3.24 15.89
C PRO A 101 8.55 4.24 17.05
N ASP A 102 8.14 5.47 16.85
CA ASP A 102 8.30 6.57 17.82
C ASP A 102 7.05 7.44 18.02
N LYS A 103 6.01 7.22 17.20
CA LYS A 103 4.78 8.00 17.21
C LYS A 103 3.57 7.14 16.88
N THR A 104 2.41 7.58 17.35
CA THR A 104 1.11 7.06 16.92
C THR A 104 0.26 8.24 16.44
N VAL A 105 -0.33 8.14 15.25
CA VAL A 105 -1.08 9.22 14.61
C VAL A 105 -2.49 8.76 14.22
N TYR A 106 -3.43 9.68 14.34
CA TYR A 106 -4.86 9.46 14.11
C TYR A 106 -5.36 10.45 13.07
N PRO A 107 -5.20 10.15 11.77
CA PRO A 107 -5.63 11.00 10.67
C PRO A 107 -7.06 10.73 10.22
N VAL A 108 -7.77 11.80 9.88
CA VAL A 108 -9.06 11.74 9.18
C VAL A 108 -9.12 12.78 8.09
N ALA A 109 -9.88 12.50 7.03
CA ALA A 109 -10.10 13.45 5.95
C ALA A 109 -11.53 13.39 5.42
N SER A 110 -12.06 14.55 5.00
CA SER A 110 -13.35 14.67 4.34
C SER A 110 -13.44 15.95 3.52
N CYS A 111 -14.11 15.90 2.37
CA CYS A 111 -14.48 17.09 1.60
C CYS A 111 -15.69 17.82 2.19
N ASN A 112 -16.53 17.16 2.97
CA ASN A 112 -17.70 17.74 3.61
C ASN A 112 -17.33 18.36 4.96
N ASP A 113 -17.62 19.64 5.19
CA ASP A 113 -17.19 20.36 6.40
C ASP A 113 -17.87 19.86 7.67
N LYS A 114 -19.17 19.52 7.58
CA LYS A 114 -19.94 18.96 8.70
C LYS A 114 -19.41 17.56 9.09
N ASP A 115 -19.14 16.72 8.10
CA ASP A 115 -18.55 15.41 8.30
C ASP A 115 -17.15 15.51 8.89
N PHE A 116 -16.29 16.38 8.33
CA PHE A 116 -14.97 16.66 8.86
C PHE A 116 -14.98 17.03 10.35
N GLN A 117 -15.92 17.91 10.75
CA GLN A 117 -16.10 18.28 12.16
C GLN A 117 -16.51 17.08 13.02
N ASN A 118 -17.40 16.21 12.51
CA ASN A 118 -17.83 15.00 13.19
C ASN A 118 -16.66 14.04 13.40
N LEU A 119 -15.87 13.81 12.36
CA LEU A 119 -14.68 12.94 12.40
C LEU A 119 -13.65 13.44 13.41
N MET A 120 -13.34 14.75 13.39
CA MET A 120 -12.46 15.36 14.40
C MET A 120 -12.98 15.12 15.82
N HIS A 121 -14.27 15.28 16.05
CA HIS A 121 -14.89 15.12 17.36
C HIS A 121 -14.74 13.68 17.88
N VAL A 122 -15.11 12.70 17.06
CA VAL A 122 -15.01 11.28 17.46
C VAL A 122 -13.57 10.89 17.76
N TYR A 123 -12.60 11.30 16.92
CA TYR A 123 -11.20 10.95 17.10
C TYR A 123 -10.58 11.61 18.32
N LEU A 124 -10.88 12.87 18.58
CA LEU A 124 -10.39 13.57 19.78
C LEU A 124 -10.96 12.96 21.07
N ASP A 125 -12.24 12.60 21.08
CA ASP A 125 -12.84 11.95 22.24
C ASP A 125 -12.25 10.54 22.46
N ALA A 126 -12.00 9.81 21.36
CA ALA A 126 -11.38 8.50 21.39
C ALA A 126 -9.98 8.54 22.00
N VAL A 127 -9.10 9.44 21.55
CA VAL A 127 -7.70 9.46 22.02
C VAL A 127 -7.58 10.03 23.45
N PHE A 128 -8.45 10.97 23.86
CA PHE A 128 -8.35 11.58 25.18
C PHE A 128 -9.22 10.92 26.27
N TYR A 129 -10.31 10.28 25.90
CA TYR A 129 -11.26 9.71 26.83
C TYR A 129 -11.76 8.32 26.45
N PRO A 130 -10.84 7.36 26.07
CA PRO A 130 -11.25 6.04 25.65
C PRO A 130 -11.88 5.22 26.77
N ASN A 131 -12.72 4.26 26.41
CA ASN A 131 -13.38 3.36 27.35
C ASN A 131 -12.46 2.25 27.88
N ILE A 132 -11.20 2.20 27.48
CA ILE A 132 -10.21 1.19 27.88
C ILE A 132 -10.02 1.07 29.40
N TYR A 133 -10.30 2.14 30.15
CA TYR A 133 -10.24 2.17 31.62
C TYR A 133 -11.43 1.54 32.31
N LYS A 134 -12.50 1.27 31.55
CA LYS A 134 -13.77 0.75 32.07
C LYS A 134 -14.06 -0.67 31.64
N GLU A 135 -13.48 -1.10 30.49
CA GLU A 135 -13.80 -2.36 29.86
C GLU A 135 -12.52 -3.08 29.40
N GLU A 136 -12.05 -4.01 30.23
CA GLU A 136 -10.85 -4.82 29.94
C GLU A 136 -11.01 -5.70 28.69
N LYS A 137 -12.25 -6.07 28.31
CA LYS A 137 -12.50 -6.89 27.14
C LYS A 137 -12.05 -6.26 25.85
N ILE A 138 -11.96 -4.90 25.78
CA ILE A 138 -11.39 -4.18 24.65
C ILE A 138 -9.92 -4.59 24.45
N PHE A 139 -9.12 -4.59 25.52
CA PHE A 139 -7.74 -5.05 25.49
C PHE A 139 -7.62 -6.50 25.07
N LYS A 140 -8.47 -7.39 25.63
CA LYS A 140 -8.47 -8.82 25.32
C LYS A 140 -8.85 -9.11 23.87
N GLN A 141 -9.78 -8.36 23.30
CA GLN A 141 -10.21 -8.50 21.90
C GLN A 141 -9.13 -8.02 20.92
N GLU A 142 -8.68 -6.78 21.09
CA GLU A 142 -7.76 -6.16 20.12
C GLU A 142 -6.30 -6.54 20.37
N GLY A 143 -5.86 -6.66 21.61
CA GLY A 143 -4.50 -6.98 21.96
C GLY A 143 -4.21 -8.47 21.93
N TRP A 144 -4.37 -9.11 23.08
CA TRP A 144 -4.20 -10.55 23.23
C TRP A 144 -4.96 -11.12 24.45
N HIS A 145 -5.28 -12.41 24.42
CA HIS A 145 -5.85 -13.15 25.54
C HIS A 145 -5.56 -14.65 25.43
N TYR A 146 -5.71 -15.37 26.55
CA TYR A 146 -5.80 -16.82 26.54
C TYR A 146 -7.19 -17.23 26.08
N GLU A 147 -7.26 -18.06 25.03
CA GLU A 147 -8.50 -18.66 24.56
C GLU A 147 -8.54 -20.15 24.96
N LEU A 148 -9.59 -20.53 25.68
CA LEU A 148 -9.86 -21.89 26.08
C LEU A 148 -11.34 -22.21 25.93
N GLU A 149 -11.72 -22.92 24.88
CA GLU A 149 -13.14 -23.20 24.56
C GLU A 149 -13.81 -24.18 25.48
N SER A 150 -13.05 -25.21 25.96
CA SER A 150 -13.48 -26.19 26.95
C SER A 150 -12.28 -26.63 27.80
N GLU A 151 -12.54 -27.36 28.89
CA GLU A 151 -11.47 -27.87 29.76
C GLU A 151 -10.49 -28.81 29.02
N GLU A 152 -10.97 -29.53 28.00
CA GLU A 152 -10.20 -30.48 27.19
C GLU A 152 -9.53 -29.81 25.96
N ALA A 153 -10.02 -28.65 25.52
CA ALA A 153 -9.48 -27.98 24.36
C ALA A 153 -8.02 -27.51 24.58
N PRO A 154 -7.22 -27.39 23.53
CA PRO A 154 -5.91 -26.79 23.67
C PRO A 154 -6.04 -25.30 24.08
N LEU A 155 -5.15 -24.84 24.96
CA LEU A 155 -5.02 -23.44 25.30
C LEU A 155 -4.31 -22.73 24.15
N LYS A 156 -4.80 -21.55 23.75
CA LYS A 156 -4.23 -20.74 22.65
C LYS A 156 -4.07 -19.29 23.07
N TYR A 157 -3.18 -18.59 22.38
CA TYR A 157 -3.21 -17.13 22.33
C TYR A 157 -4.12 -16.68 21.18
N ASN A 158 -4.89 -15.62 21.41
CA ASN A 158 -5.72 -14.97 20.38
C ASN A 158 -5.81 -13.47 20.64
N GLY A 159 -6.13 -12.68 19.60
CA GLY A 159 -6.28 -11.22 19.63
C GLY A 159 -5.98 -10.65 18.24
N VAL A 160 -6.58 -9.52 17.91
CA VAL A 160 -6.45 -8.93 16.57
C VAL A 160 -4.99 -8.55 16.27
N VAL A 161 -4.36 -7.74 17.14
CA VAL A 161 -2.95 -7.33 16.97
C VAL A 161 -2.00 -8.53 17.04
N PHE A 162 -2.23 -9.46 17.95
CA PHE A 162 -1.42 -10.69 18.05
C PHE A 162 -1.43 -11.48 16.73
N ASN A 163 -2.59 -11.69 16.14
CA ASN A 163 -2.73 -12.43 14.88
C ASN A 163 -2.16 -11.64 13.69
N GLU A 164 -2.36 -10.33 13.67
CA GLU A 164 -1.76 -9.47 12.65
C GLU A 164 -0.25 -9.59 12.65
N MET A 165 0.36 -9.48 13.83
CA MET A 165 1.82 -9.55 13.96
C MET A 165 2.37 -10.94 13.64
N LYS A 166 1.66 -12.03 13.90
CA LYS A 166 2.01 -13.34 13.36
C LYS A 166 2.09 -13.34 11.83
N GLY A 167 1.17 -12.65 11.17
CA GLY A 167 1.20 -12.46 9.71
C GLY A 167 2.41 -11.65 9.25
N VAL A 168 2.70 -10.54 9.92
CA VAL A 168 3.84 -9.68 9.61
C VAL A 168 5.18 -10.41 9.77
N TYR A 169 5.32 -11.22 10.82
CA TYR A 169 6.53 -12.05 11.07
C TYR A 169 6.64 -13.29 10.15
N SER A 170 5.67 -13.48 9.25
CA SER A 170 5.77 -14.49 8.20
C SER A 170 6.43 -13.97 6.92
N ASP A 171 6.59 -12.64 6.79
CA ASP A 171 7.19 -12.00 5.63
C ASP A 171 8.70 -11.79 5.81
N PRO A 172 9.56 -12.36 4.93
CA PRO A 172 11.01 -12.22 5.04
C PRO A 172 11.51 -10.77 5.00
N ASP A 173 10.91 -9.92 4.19
CA ASP A 173 11.31 -8.51 4.11
C ASP A 173 11.01 -7.78 5.42
N SER A 174 9.84 -7.99 6.00
CA SER A 174 9.48 -7.46 7.31
C SER A 174 10.46 -7.90 8.40
N ILE A 175 10.86 -9.17 8.41
CA ILE A 175 11.87 -9.69 9.33
C ILE A 175 13.21 -8.98 9.11
N LEU A 176 13.66 -8.81 7.86
CA LEU A 176 14.93 -8.16 7.54
C LEU A 176 14.94 -6.71 8.02
N TYR A 177 13.97 -5.89 7.61
CA TYR A 177 13.94 -4.46 7.94
C TYR A 177 13.85 -4.19 9.44
N ARG A 178 13.10 -4.99 10.19
CA ARG A 178 13.07 -4.93 11.66
C ARG A 178 14.42 -5.22 12.28
N ASN A 179 15.07 -6.29 11.82
CA ASN A 179 16.42 -6.63 12.29
C ASN A 179 17.43 -5.53 11.96
N ILE A 180 17.30 -4.85 10.82
CA ILE A 180 18.14 -3.71 10.44
C ILE A 180 17.92 -2.55 11.40
N GLN A 181 16.68 -2.12 11.63
CA GLN A 181 16.36 -1.02 12.51
C GLN A 181 16.84 -1.29 13.95
N ASN A 182 16.54 -2.46 14.51
CA ASN A 182 16.96 -2.84 15.84
C ASN A 182 18.49 -2.93 15.98
N ALA A 183 19.18 -3.38 14.94
CA ALA A 183 20.63 -3.51 14.95
C ALA A 183 21.35 -2.17 14.80
N LEU A 184 20.79 -1.22 14.08
CA LEU A 184 21.34 0.14 13.93
C LEU A 184 21.12 1.00 15.18
N PHE A 185 20.01 0.78 15.91
CA PHE A 185 19.58 1.67 17.00
C PHE A 185 19.28 0.93 18.32
N PRO A 186 20.14 0.01 18.79
CA PRO A 186 19.83 -0.93 19.89
C PRO A 186 19.59 -0.27 21.24
N ASP A 187 20.13 0.94 21.49
CA ASP A 187 20.03 1.66 22.78
C ASP A 187 18.88 2.70 22.78
N THR A 188 17.98 2.65 21.81
CA THR A 188 16.89 3.60 21.61
C THR A 188 15.55 2.88 21.48
N PRO A 189 14.40 3.58 21.46
CA PRO A 189 13.12 2.96 21.16
C PRO A 189 13.06 2.21 19.81
N TYR A 190 13.96 2.51 18.89
CA TYR A 190 14.05 1.79 17.60
C TYR A 190 14.75 0.43 17.73
N GLY A 191 15.37 0.12 18.88
CA GLY A 191 15.95 -1.18 19.19
C GLY A 191 14.93 -2.26 19.53
N VAL A 192 13.65 -1.90 19.65
CA VAL A 192 12.52 -2.80 19.94
C VAL A 192 11.45 -2.70 18.86
N GLU A 193 10.46 -3.59 18.89
CA GLU A 193 9.39 -3.66 17.89
C GLU A 193 8.13 -2.95 18.39
N SER A 194 7.83 -1.79 17.85
CA SER A 194 6.65 -0.99 18.24
C SER A 194 5.32 -1.65 17.90
N GLY A 195 5.28 -2.43 16.81
CA GLY A 195 4.10 -3.21 16.41
C GLY A 195 3.86 -4.43 17.29
N GLY A 196 4.90 -4.91 17.96
CA GLY A 196 4.89 -6.07 18.83
C GLY A 196 5.48 -7.34 18.19
N ASP A 197 6.30 -8.04 18.98
CA ASP A 197 6.77 -9.38 18.63
C ASP A 197 5.75 -10.41 19.14
N PRO A 198 5.23 -11.32 18.32
CA PRO A 198 4.26 -12.32 18.75
C PRO A 198 4.74 -13.18 19.95
N VAL A 199 6.05 -13.31 20.15
CA VAL A 199 6.62 -14.01 21.32
C VAL A 199 6.51 -13.15 22.59
N GLU A 200 6.62 -11.82 22.49
CA GLU A 200 6.61 -10.88 23.61
C GLU A 200 5.24 -10.25 23.87
N ILE A 201 4.35 -10.13 22.87
CA ILE A 201 3.00 -9.58 23.04
C ILE A 201 2.26 -10.19 24.23
N PRO A 202 2.29 -11.54 24.48
CA PRO A 202 1.61 -12.12 25.63
C PRO A 202 2.22 -11.81 27.01
N GLU A 203 3.29 -11.04 27.06
CA GLU A 203 3.88 -10.56 28.30
C GLU A 203 3.27 -9.23 28.77
N LEU A 204 2.57 -8.49 27.86
CA LEU A 204 1.93 -7.22 28.18
C LEU A 204 0.76 -7.42 29.12
N THR A 205 0.84 -6.77 30.29
CA THR A 205 -0.27 -6.73 31.24
C THR A 205 -1.25 -5.60 30.96
N TYR A 206 -2.49 -5.75 31.38
CA TYR A 206 -3.50 -4.70 31.26
C TYR A 206 -3.12 -3.41 32.03
N GLU A 207 -2.42 -3.53 33.14
CA GLU A 207 -1.94 -2.39 33.94
C GLU A 207 -0.89 -1.59 33.17
N GLU A 208 0.13 -2.25 32.61
CA GLU A 208 1.18 -1.59 31.80
C GLU A 208 0.60 -0.92 30.55
N TYR A 209 -0.37 -1.55 29.94
CA TYR A 209 -1.11 -0.99 28.81
C TYR A 209 -1.86 0.31 29.19
N LEU A 210 -2.58 0.34 30.32
CA LEU A 210 -3.26 1.54 30.79
C LEU A 210 -2.27 2.64 31.19
N ASP A 211 -1.15 2.28 31.81
CA ASP A 211 -0.08 3.21 32.16
C ASP A 211 0.53 3.88 30.92
N PHE A 212 0.70 3.12 29.84
CA PHE A 212 1.19 3.66 28.58
C PHE A 212 0.27 4.74 28.01
N HIS A 213 -1.05 4.46 27.91
CA HIS A 213 -2.00 5.46 27.46
C HIS A 213 -2.01 6.68 28.38
N SER A 214 -2.12 6.49 29.70
CA SER A 214 -2.18 7.58 30.67
C SER A 214 -0.94 8.49 30.62
N LYS A 215 0.21 7.94 30.29
CA LYS A 215 1.47 8.66 30.16
C LYS A 215 1.56 9.48 28.89
N TYR A 216 1.23 8.90 27.75
CA TYR A 216 1.56 9.50 26.46
C TYR A 216 0.40 10.22 25.77
N TYR A 217 -0.87 9.86 26.05
CA TYR A 217 -2.06 10.42 25.39
C TYR A 217 -2.60 11.63 26.14
N HIS A 218 -1.77 12.68 26.18
CA HIS A 218 -2.12 13.94 26.83
C HIS A 218 -1.86 15.11 25.87
N PRO A 219 -2.67 16.20 25.89
CA PRO A 219 -2.47 17.34 24.99
C PRO A 219 -1.05 17.93 25.05
N SER A 220 -0.37 17.87 26.20
CA SER A 220 1.02 18.37 26.33
C SER A 220 2.05 17.56 25.53
N ASN A 221 1.71 16.36 25.08
CA ASN A 221 2.50 15.48 24.22
C ASN A 221 1.95 15.40 22.79
N SER A 222 0.89 16.16 22.47
CA SER A 222 0.20 16.06 21.20
C SER A 222 0.72 17.03 20.14
N TYR A 223 0.61 16.58 18.90
CA TYR A 223 0.88 17.29 17.65
C TYR A 223 -0.40 17.32 16.84
N ILE A 224 -1.05 18.47 16.74
CA ILE A 224 -2.33 18.65 16.06
C ILE A 224 -2.09 19.34 14.73
N TYR A 225 -2.64 18.78 13.67
CA TYR A 225 -2.49 19.23 12.31
C TYR A 225 -3.84 19.43 11.62
N LEU A 226 -4.02 20.56 10.96
CA LEU A 226 -5.19 20.91 10.15
C LEU A 226 -4.73 21.40 8.78
N TYR A 227 -5.32 20.85 7.71
CA TYR A 227 -5.00 21.17 6.32
C TYR A 227 -6.28 21.36 5.50
N GLY A 228 -6.25 22.33 4.58
CA GLY A 228 -7.26 22.49 3.54
C GLY A 228 -8.06 23.79 3.62
N ASP A 229 -9.13 23.83 2.83
CA ASP A 229 -10.07 24.96 2.77
C ASP A 229 -11.11 24.85 3.87
N MET A 230 -10.87 25.53 4.99
CA MET A 230 -11.77 25.57 6.14
C MET A 230 -11.61 26.86 6.94
N ASP A 231 -12.59 27.17 7.79
CA ASP A 231 -12.43 28.24 8.78
C ASP A 231 -11.53 27.77 9.94
N MET A 232 -10.23 28.07 9.80
CA MET A 232 -9.22 27.69 10.79
C MET A 232 -9.46 28.33 12.16
N GLU A 233 -10.07 29.52 12.25
CA GLU A 233 -10.39 30.21 13.50
C GLU A 233 -11.51 29.47 14.24
N GLU A 234 -12.54 29.06 13.52
CA GLU A 234 -13.63 28.24 14.06
C GLU A 234 -13.10 26.92 14.64
N LYS A 235 -12.26 26.22 13.86
CA LYS A 235 -11.72 24.92 14.30
C LYS A 235 -10.82 25.06 15.53
N LEU A 236 -9.96 26.07 15.61
CA LEU A 236 -9.12 26.34 16.78
C LEU A 236 -9.94 26.68 18.02
N ASN A 237 -10.94 27.53 17.90
CA ASN A 237 -11.80 27.90 19.00
C ASN A 237 -12.64 26.71 19.51
N TRP A 238 -13.09 25.87 18.59
CA TRP A 238 -13.80 24.64 18.93
C TRP A 238 -12.89 23.63 19.66
N LEU A 239 -11.63 23.46 19.21
CA LEU A 239 -10.62 22.62 19.87
C LEU A 239 -10.35 23.10 21.31
N GLU A 240 -10.25 24.43 21.51
CA GLU A 240 -10.10 25.01 22.85
C GLU A 240 -11.30 24.73 23.72
N GLU A 241 -12.49 25.11 23.26
CA GLU A 241 -13.72 25.01 24.03
C GLU A 241 -14.05 23.56 24.41
N LYS A 242 -13.91 22.64 23.46
CA LYS A 242 -14.37 21.27 23.62
C LYS A 242 -13.35 20.39 24.33
N TYR A 243 -12.04 20.59 24.09
CA TYR A 243 -11.01 19.68 24.57
C TYR A 243 -9.87 20.36 25.35
N LEU A 244 -9.09 21.24 24.74
CA LEU A 244 -7.81 21.66 25.31
C LEU A 244 -7.94 22.45 26.60
N SER A 245 -9.01 23.24 26.76
CA SER A 245 -9.28 23.97 28.02
C SER A 245 -9.50 23.08 29.24
N GLN A 246 -9.88 21.81 29.01
CA GLN A 246 -10.18 20.85 30.08
C GLN A 246 -8.92 20.25 30.72
N PHE A 247 -7.77 20.42 30.10
CA PHE A 247 -6.49 19.86 30.55
C PHE A 247 -5.59 20.97 31.11
N ASP A 248 -4.80 20.61 32.11
CA ASP A 248 -3.67 21.42 32.56
C ASP A 248 -2.37 20.94 31.89
N TYR A 249 -1.29 21.70 32.01
CA TYR A 249 0.00 21.26 31.55
C TYR A 249 0.49 20.04 32.35
N LEU A 250 0.94 19.02 31.61
CA LEU A 250 1.61 17.83 32.16
C LEU A 250 2.98 17.69 31.51
N PHE A 251 4.03 17.54 32.29
CA PHE A 251 5.33 17.13 31.73
C PHE A 251 5.27 15.66 31.34
N VAL A 252 5.44 15.37 30.05
CA VAL A 252 5.49 14.01 29.52
C VAL A 252 6.92 13.73 29.09
N ASP A 253 7.55 12.75 29.72
CA ASP A 253 8.87 12.26 29.30
C ASP A 253 8.69 11.30 28.11
N SER A 254 8.71 11.89 26.92
CA SER A 254 8.62 11.20 25.61
C SER A 254 9.86 11.47 24.74
N ALA A 255 10.98 11.83 25.36
CA ALA A 255 12.21 12.14 24.63
C ALA A 255 12.71 10.93 23.85
N LEU A 256 13.18 11.19 22.63
CA LEU A 256 13.76 10.19 21.73
C LEU A 256 15.29 10.35 21.77
N PRO A 257 16.02 9.45 22.46
CA PRO A 257 17.46 9.54 22.53
C PRO A 257 18.08 9.15 21.18
N MET A 258 19.19 9.79 20.84
CA MET A 258 20.00 9.41 19.69
C MET A 258 20.88 8.20 20.01
N GLN A 259 20.99 7.28 19.07
CA GLN A 259 21.97 6.20 19.13
C GLN A 259 23.37 6.76 18.99
N LYS A 260 24.26 6.35 19.87
CA LYS A 260 25.69 6.66 19.73
C LYS A 260 26.30 5.81 18.63
N SER A 261 27.18 6.41 17.82
CA SER A 261 27.93 5.67 16.82
C SER A 261 28.71 4.51 17.45
N PHE A 262 28.84 3.42 16.70
CA PHE A 262 29.55 2.25 17.16
C PHE A 262 31.08 2.45 17.10
N ASP A 263 31.80 1.79 18.00
CA ASP A 263 33.27 1.73 17.93
C ASP A 263 33.77 0.84 16.79
N LYS A 264 32.93 -0.12 16.35
CA LYS A 264 33.19 -1.06 15.27
C LYS A 264 31.86 -1.56 14.66
N LYS A 265 31.90 -1.99 13.41
CA LYS A 265 30.78 -2.63 12.72
C LYS A 265 30.14 -3.72 13.59
N GLN A 266 28.80 -3.69 13.69
CA GLN A 266 28.01 -4.72 14.36
C GLN A 266 27.55 -5.77 13.35
N GLU A 267 27.19 -6.95 13.84
CA GLU A 267 26.63 -8.02 13.04
C GLU A 267 25.43 -8.65 13.75
N LYS A 268 24.35 -8.87 12.99
CA LYS A 268 23.14 -9.56 13.44
C LYS A 268 22.74 -10.63 12.44
N TYR A 269 22.29 -11.76 12.95
CA TYR A 269 21.82 -12.88 12.13
C TYR A 269 20.41 -13.27 12.56
N GLY A 270 19.57 -13.63 11.58
CA GLY A 270 18.21 -14.08 11.80
C GLY A 270 17.83 -15.20 10.85
N PHE A 271 16.59 -15.70 10.99
CA PHE A 271 16.04 -16.75 10.15
C PHE A 271 14.64 -16.32 9.68
N TYR A 272 14.26 -16.84 8.51
CA TYR A 272 12.89 -16.79 8.04
C TYR A 272 12.43 -18.15 7.56
N SER A 273 11.12 -18.39 7.59
CA SER A 273 10.54 -19.67 7.24
C SER A 273 10.45 -19.86 5.73
N VAL A 274 10.77 -21.08 5.29
CA VAL A 274 10.46 -21.55 3.92
C VAL A 274 9.73 -22.89 4.03
N PRO A 275 8.93 -23.28 3.00
CA PRO A 275 8.22 -24.56 2.98
C PRO A 275 9.14 -25.76 3.13
N GLU A 276 8.63 -26.87 3.66
CA GLU A 276 9.37 -28.12 3.68
C GLU A 276 9.64 -28.62 2.26
N GLY A 277 10.90 -28.96 1.98
CA GLY A 277 11.33 -29.45 0.66
C GLY A 277 11.79 -28.36 -0.29
N ASP A 278 11.76 -27.10 0.11
CA ASP A 278 12.34 -26.01 -0.66
C ASP A 278 13.88 -26.10 -0.70
N ASP A 279 14.49 -25.82 -1.88
CA ASP A 279 15.96 -25.70 -2.00
C ASP A 279 16.38 -24.32 -1.48
N SER A 280 16.93 -24.32 -0.28
CA SER A 280 17.29 -23.10 0.46
C SER A 280 18.70 -22.56 0.16
N LYS A 281 19.45 -23.13 -0.83
CA LYS A 281 20.88 -22.85 -1.01
C LYS A 281 21.19 -21.42 -1.43
N ASP A 282 20.36 -20.83 -2.27
CA ASP A 282 20.54 -19.49 -2.84
C ASP A 282 19.40 -18.56 -2.42
N LYS A 283 19.01 -18.59 -1.13
CA LYS A 283 17.89 -17.80 -0.57
C LYS A 283 18.29 -16.99 0.67
N VAL A 284 19.59 -16.74 0.88
CA VAL A 284 20.07 -15.88 1.94
C VAL A 284 19.89 -14.42 1.55
N TYR A 285 19.49 -13.57 2.48
CA TYR A 285 19.48 -12.12 2.33
C TYR A 285 20.63 -11.52 3.10
N HIS A 286 21.51 -10.79 2.42
CA HIS A 286 22.58 -9.99 3.00
C HIS A 286 22.19 -8.53 3.00
N SER A 287 22.44 -7.82 4.10
CA SER A 287 22.32 -6.36 4.12
C SER A 287 23.51 -5.69 4.81
N LEU A 288 23.91 -4.54 4.29
CA LEU A 288 24.93 -3.67 4.87
C LEU A 288 24.27 -2.30 5.11
N ASN A 289 24.25 -1.87 6.37
CA ASN A 289 23.39 -0.81 6.85
C ASN A 289 24.22 0.25 7.57
N PHE A 290 23.92 1.52 7.29
CA PHE A 290 24.65 2.68 7.76
C PHE A 290 23.68 3.66 8.40
N ALA A 291 24.06 4.31 9.51
CA ALA A 291 23.33 5.44 10.06
C ALA A 291 24.27 6.65 10.16
N TYR A 292 23.79 7.82 9.69
CA TYR A 292 24.55 9.06 9.70
C TYR A 292 23.64 10.28 9.58
N GLY A 293 24.04 11.36 10.23
CA GLY A 293 23.30 12.62 10.17
C GLY A 293 21.98 12.59 10.93
N THR A 294 21.28 13.71 10.87
CA THR A 294 20.02 13.90 11.57
C THR A 294 19.00 14.63 10.69
N PHE A 295 17.73 14.51 11.04
CA PHE A 295 16.58 15.08 10.33
C PHE A 295 16.70 16.55 9.95
N ASP A 296 17.47 17.37 10.67
CA ASP A 296 17.52 18.83 10.48
C ASP A 296 18.50 19.32 9.42
N ASP A 297 19.31 18.44 8.85
CA ASP A 297 20.12 18.74 7.67
C ASP A 297 19.30 18.53 6.38
N ARG A 298 18.61 19.58 5.91
CA ARG A 298 17.74 19.56 4.74
C ARG A 298 18.48 19.15 3.46
N LYS A 299 19.73 19.57 3.32
CA LYS A 299 20.53 19.28 2.13
C LYS A 299 20.99 17.82 2.12
N LEU A 300 21.43 17.29 3.28
CA LEU A 300 21.74 15.88 3.45
C LEU A 300 20.50 15.00 3.21
N TYR A 301 19.37 15.36 3.81
CA TYR A 301 18.08 14.66 3.67
C TYR A 301 17.70 14.45 2.20
N ARG A 302 17.76 15.48 1.37
CA ARG A 302 17.45 15.36 -0.07
C ARG A 302 18.64 14.86 -0.90
N GLY A 303 19.86 15.18 -0.51
CA GLY A 303 21.08 14.73 -1.19
C GLY A 303 21.26 13.20 -1.14
N MET A 304 20.89 12.57 -0.02
CA MET A 304 20.93 11.11 0.09
C MET A 304 19.84 10.41 -0.73
N GLN A 305 18.66 11.01 -0.89
CA GLN A 305 17.65 10.49 -1.83
C GLN A 305 18.14 10.53 -3.28
N VAL A 306 18.90 11.57 -3.66
CA VAL A 306 19.56 11.61 -4.97
C VAL A 306 20.59 10.49 -5.11
N LEU A 307 21.39 10.24 -4.07
CA LEU A 307 22.38 9.15 -4.07
C LEU A 307 21.71 7.78 -4.12
N GLU A 308 20.58 7.57 -3.47
CA GLU A 308 19.80 6.33 -3.53
C GLU A 308 19.52 5.95 -4.99
N TYR A 309 18.93 6.87 -5.75
CA TYR A 309 18.67 6.64 -7.16
C TYR A 309 19.95 6.32 -7.95
N VAL A 310 21.00 7.11 -7.77
CA VAL A 310 22.26 6.95 -8.52
C VAL A 310 22.97 5.65 -8.18
N LEU A 311 22.92 5.20 -6.93
CA LEU A 311 23.65 4.00 -6.48
C LEU A 311 22.88 2.70 -6.72
N LEU A 312 21.53 2.73 -6.65
CA LEU A 312 20.69 1.54 -6.58
C LEU A 312 19.54 1.52 -7.59
N ASP A 313 18.77 2.64 -7.76
CA ASP A 313 17.49 2.57 -8.45
C ASP A 313 17.62 2.69 -9.97
N ALA A 314 18.56 3.50 -10.45
CA ALA A 314 18.79 3.64 -11.87
C ALA A 314 19.11 2.28 -12.53
N VAL A 315 18.59 2.06 -13.72
CA VAL A 315 18.89 0.85 -14.48
C VAL A 315 20.39 0.84 -14.82
N GLY A 316 21.09 -0.17 -14.29
CA GLY A 316 22.56 -0.21 -14.39
C GLY A 316 23.29 0.64 -13.37
N ALA A 317 22.61 1.05 -12.28
CA ALA A 317 23.24 1.76 -11.16
C ALA A 317 24.47 1.01 -10.65
N PRO A 318 25.56 1.73 -10.32
CA PRO A 318 26.89 1.12 -10.18
C PRO A 318 26.97 0.07 -9.05
N VAL A 319 26.37 0.30 -7.89
CA VAL A 319 26.44 -0.70 -6.80
C VAL A 319 25.57 -1.90 -7.13
N LYS A 320 24.36 -1.67 -7.63
CA LYS A 320 23.46 -2.73 -8.09
C LYS A 320 24.12 -3.59 -9.16
N GLN A 321 24.68 -2.97 -10.20
CA GLN A 321 25.30 -3.68 -11.29
C GLN A 321 26.55 -4.46 -10.84
N ALA A 322 27.38 -3.88 -9.99
CA ALA A 322 28.58 -4.54 -9.48
C ALA A 322 28.27 -5.82 -8.69
N LEU A 323 27.19 -5.80 -7.87
CA LEU A 323 26.74 -6.98 -7.12
C LEU A 323 26.19 -8.06 -8.06
N LEU A 324 25.37 -7.68 -9.05
CA LEU A 324 24.85 -8.60 -10.06
C LEU A 324 25.97 -9.21 -10.91
N ASP A 325 26.96 -8.42 -11.31
CA ASP A 325 28.12 -8.87 -12.08
C ASP A 325 29.01 -9.85 -11.29
N ALA A 326 29.07 -9.68 -9.98
CA ALA A 326 29.75 -10.61 -9.07
C ALA A 326 28.92 -11.88 -8.77
N GLY A 327 27.70 -11.98 -9.28
CA GLY A 327 26.78 -13.09 -9.01
C GLY A 327 26.34 -13.16 -7.55
N ILE A 328 26.20 -12.02 -6.90
CA ILE A 328 25.77 -11.90 -5.49
C ILE A 328 24.29 -11.50 -5.45
N GLY A 329 23.45 -12.49 -5.18
CA GLY A 329 22.00 -12.31 -5.20
C GLY A 329 21.41 -12.21 -6.61
N SER A 330 20.12 -12.40 -6.71
CA SER A 330 19.34 -12.21 -7.95
C SER A 330 18.52 -10.91 -7.93
N GLU A 331 18.33 -10.33 -6.77
CA GLU A 331 17.65 -9.05 -6.58
C GLU A 331 18.47 -8.18 -5.65
N ILE A 332 18.85 -6.99 -6.15
CA ILE A 332 19.57 -5.98 -5.37
C ILE A 332 18.63 -4.83 -5.09
N LYS A 333 18.47 -4.55 -3.82
CA LYS A 333 17.61 -3.46 -3.29
C LYS A 333 18.39 -2.64 -2.26
N GLY A 334 17.74 -1.68 -1.73
CA GLY A 334 18.18 -0.86 -0.62
C GLY A 334 17.37 0.41 -0.58
N GLY A 335 17.81 1.34 0.23
CA GLY A 335 17.12 2.61 0.30
C GLY A 335 17.63 3.48 1.42
N PHE A 336 17.19 4.72 1.36
CA PHE A 336 17.46 5.74 2.34
C PHE A 336 16.23 5.95 3.23
N GLU A 337 16.37 5.68 4.53
CA GLU A 337 15.35 5.90 5.54
C GLU A 337 15.58 7.25 6.23
N ASN A 338 14.64 8.16 6.09
CA ASN A 338 14.70 9.52 6.59
C ASN A 338 13.52 9.91 7.51
N GLY A 339 12.62 8.98 7.80
CA GLY A 339 11.48 9.16 8.71
C GLY A 339 11.83 9.04 10.20
N LEU A 340 13.11 8.82 10.54
CA LEU A 340 13.62 8.72 11.91
C LEU A 340 14.49 9.92 12.27
N GLN A 341 14.75 10.10 13.58
CA GLN A 341 15.61 11.18 14.06
C GLN A 341 17.04 11.13 13.48
N GLN A 342 17.58 9.92 13.32
CA GLN A 342 18.85 9.64 12.63
C GLN A 342 18.56 8.91 11.33
N MET A 343 19.10 9.41 10.24
CA MET A 343 18.88 8.84 8.91
C MET A 343 19.74 7.59 8.71
N SER A 344 19.24 6.66 7.93
CA SER A 344 19.98 5.43 7.60
C SER A 344 19.92 5.09 6.13
N PHE A 345 20.89 4.29 5.67
CA PHE A 345 20.94 3.78 4.30
C PHE A 345 21.27 2.30 4.32
N THR A 346 20.63 1.53 3.47
CA THR A 346 20.73 0.09 3.41
C THR A 346 21.04 -0.40 2.00
N PHE A 347 22.00 -1.32 1.86
CA PHE A 347 22.22 -2.12 0.66
C PHE A 347 21.79 -3.55 0.96
N ILE A 348 21.00 -4.16 0.09
CA ILE A 348 20.44 -5.51 0.26
C ILE A 348 20.69 -6.34 -0.98
N ALA A 349 21.18 -7.57 -0.80
CA ALA A 349 21.21 -8.60 -1.83
C ALA A 349 20.34 -9.77 -1.37
N LYS A 350 19.28 -10.07 -2.14
CA LYS A 350 18.39 -11.20 -1.88
C LYS A 350 18.74 -12.38 -2.79
N ASN A 351 18.36 -13.58 -2.34
CA ASN A 351 18.60 -14.82 -3.05
C ASN A 351 20.10 -15.02 -3.32
N ALA A 352 20.92 -14.77 -2.33
CA ALA A 352 22.36 -14.98 -2.32
C ALA A 352 22.73 -16.26 -1.58
N ARG A 353 24.02 -16.66 -1.69
CA ARG A 353 24.56 -17.77 -0.90
C ARG A 353 25.14 -17.26 0.42
N GLN A 354 25.10 -18.11 1.44
CA GLN A 354 25.62 -17.80 2.77
C GLN A 354 27.12 -17.45 2.78
N ASP A 355 27.92 -18.08 1.90
CA ASP A 355 29.36 -17.88 1.79
C ASP A 355 29.76 -16.56 1.10
N GLN A 356 28.81 -15.82 0.51
CA GLN A 356 29.05 -14.59 -0.22
C GLN A 356 29.11 -13.31 0.63
N LYS A 357 28.92 -13.38 1.95
CA LYS A 357 28.95 -12.22 2.83
C LYS A 357 30.17 -11.31 2.63
N GLN A 358 31.38 -11.88 2.62
CA GLN A 358 32.60 -11.09 2.50
C GLN A 358 32.74 -10.44 1.12
N ASP A 359 32.33 -11.16 0.08
CA ASP A 359 32.33 -10.64 -1.29
C ASP A 359 31.29 -9.53 -1.44
N PHE A 360 30.09 -9.69 -0.85
CA PHE A 360 29.03 -8.68 -0.79
C PHE A 360 29.54 -7.36 -0.20
N GLU A 361 30.10 -7.40 1.01
CA GLU A 361 30.65 -6.21 1.64
C GLU A 361 31.79 -5.60 0.80
N LYS A 362 32.71 -6.43 0.31
CA LYS A 362 33.86 -6.00 -0.49
C LYS A 362 33.43 -5.28 -1.78
N VAL A 363 32.50 -5.84 -2.52
CA VAL A 363 32.01 -5.24 -3.78
C VAL A 363 31.38 -3.87 -3.51
N ILE A 364 30.59 -3.73 -2.43
CA ILE A 364 29.99 -2.44 -2.07
C ILE A 364 31.09 -1.41 -1.76
N TYR A 365 32.02 -1.72 -0.84
CA TYR A 365 33.08 -0.78 -0.46
C TYR A 365 34.02 -0.44 -1.62
N ASP A 366 34.40 -1.42 -2.46
CA ASP A 366 35.24 -1.16 -3.62
C ASP A 366 34.54 -0.22 -4.62
N THR A 367 33.26 -0.45 -4.89
CA THR A 367 32.46 0.40 -5.79
C THR A 367 32.27 1.81 -5.23
N LEU A 368 31.91 1.95 -3.97
CA LEU A 368 31.77 3.26 -3.32
C LEU A 368 33.11 4.02 -3.29
N THR A 369 34.22 3.34 -3.07
CA THR A 369 35.57 3.94 -3.10
C THR A 369 35.88 4.44 -4.51
N GLU A 370 35.61 3.65 -5.54
CA GLU A 370 35.81 4.04 -6.94
C GLU A 370 34.99 5.28 -7.31
N LEU A 371 33.72 5.32 -6.90
CA LEU A 371 32.81 6.46 -7.15
C LEU A 371 33.29 7.72 -6.41
N ALA A 372 33.73 7.59 -5.17
CA ALA A 372 34.27 8.70 -4.38
C ALA A 372 35.57 9.28 -4.96
N GLU A 373 36.40 8.46 -5.65
CA GLU A 373 37.66 8.87 -6.27
C GLU A 373 37.49 9.40 -7.70
N LYS A 374 36.63 8.73 -8.52
CA LYS A 374 36.49 9.03 -9.95
C LYS A 374 35.36 10.01 -10.27
N GLY A 375 34.43 10.22 -9.31
CA GLY A 375 33.23 11.03 -9.48
C GLY A 375 32.02 10.22 -9.94
N LEU A 376 30.84 10.81 -9.71
CA LEU A 376 29.53 10.28 -10.09
C LEU A 376 29.08 10.76 -11.48
N ASP A 377 28.24 9.96 -12.15
CA ASP A 377 27.64 10.37 -13.41
C ASP A 377 26.71 11.58 -13.23
N ARG A 378 27.03 12.69 -13.89
CA ARG A 378 26.28 13.95 -13.79
C ARG A 378 24.87 13.85 -14.34
N LYS A 379 24.63 13.01 -15.35
CA LYS A 379 23.29 12.79 -15.90
C LYS A 379 22.41 12.04 -14.92
N SER A 380 22.94 11.05 -14.23
CA SER A 380 22.21 10.30 -13.18
C SER A 380 21.83 11.21 -12.02
N LEU A 381 22.72 12.09 -11.57
CA LEU A 381 22.40 13.11 -10.56
C LEU A 381 21.29 14.05 -11.01
N LEU A 382 21.35 14.51 -12.29
CA LEU A 382 20.33 15.39 -12.87
C LEU A 382 18.98 14.67 -12.99
N ALA A 383 18.98 13.42 -13.41
CA ALA A 383 17.80 12.58 -13.54
C ALA A 383 17.08 12.43 -12.19
N ALA A 384 17.84 12.07 -11.14
CA ALA A 384 17.31 11.97 -9.78
C ALA A 384 16.70 13.30 -9.29
N LEU A 385 17.43 14.41 -9.44
CA LEU A 385 16.94 15.73 -9.03
C LEU A 385 15.68 16.14 -9.79
N ASN A 386 15.61 15.91 -11.10
CA ASN A 386 14.43 16.28 -11.89
C ASN A 386 13.21 15.43 -11.52
N ALA A 387 13.39 14.13 -11.30
CA ALA A 387 12.33 13.23 -10.86
C ALA A 387 11.76 13.64 -9.51
N MET A 388 12.62 13.95 -8.53
CA MET A 388 12.20 14.40 -7.20
C MET A 388 11.49 15.75 -7.25
N GLU A 389 12.02 16.72 -8.02
CA GLU A 389 11.40 18.03 -8.20
C GLU A 389 10.05 17.90 -8.92
N PHE A 390 9.92 16.98 -9.88
CA PHE A 390 8.66 16.70 -10.56
C PHE A 390 7.61 16.19 -9.56
N GLN A 391 7.94 15.18 -8.76
CA GLN A 391 7.05 14.63 -7.73
C GLN A 391 6.62 15.70 -6.72
N TYR A 392 7.57 16.51 -6.28
CA TYR A 392 7.30 17.63 -5.37
C TYR A 392 6.28 18.62 -5.94
N ARG A 393 6.42 19.00 -7.22
CA ARG A 393 5.52 19.93 -7.91
C ARG A 393 4.16 19.33 -8.25
N GLU A 394 4.13 18.08 -8.66
CA GLU A 394 2.90 17.37 -8.99
C GLU A 394 2.03 17.18 -7.73
N GLY A 395 2.64 16.72 -6.64
CA GLY A 395 1.94 16.43 -5.39
C GLY A 395 0.78 15.46 -5.58
N ASP A 396 0.95 14.45 -6.45
CA ASP A 396 0.01 13.34 -6.67
C ASP A 396 0.45 12.15 -5.83
N PHE A 397 -0.38 11.77 -4.88
CA PHE A 397 -0.16 10.64 -3.97
C PHE A 397 -1.17 9.51 -4.22
N GLY A 398 -1.70 9.43 -5.43
CA GLY A 398 -2.67 8.42 -5.82
C GLY A 398 -3.98 8.54 -5.06
N ASN A 399 -4.33 7.51 -4.30
CA ASN A 399 -5.58 7.46 -3.52
C ASN A 399 -5.49 8.15 -2.15
N TYR A 400 -4.30 8.58 -1.73
CA TYR A 400 -4.12 9.25 -0.45
C TYR A 400 -4.40 10.76 -0.54
N PRO A 401 -5.13 11.35 0.43
CA PRO A 401 -5.30 12.79 0.50
C PRO A 401 -3.95 13.50 0.56
N LYS A 402 -3.78 14.52 -0.27
CA LYS A 402 -2.53 15.29 -0.35
C LYS A 402 -2.13 15.88 1.00
N GLY A 403 -3.09 16.43 1.75
CA GLY A 403 -2.87 16.96 3.08
C GLY A 403 -2.41 15.91 4.09
N LEU A 404 -2.86 14.66 3.97
CA LEU A 404 -2.38 13.55 4.80
C LEU A 404 -0.89 13.30 4.59
N MET A 405 -0.47 13.19 3.33
CA MET A 405 0.94 12.89 3.00
C MET A 405 1.87 14.02 3.47
N TYR A 406 1.46 15.26 3.30
CA TYR A 406 2.19 16.40 3.84
C TYR A 406 2.23 16.39 5.38
N GLY A 407 1.13 16.03 6.02
CA GLY A 407 1.07 15.88 7.48
C GLY A 407 2.03 14.81 7.99
N LEU A 408 2.07 13.64 7.34
CA LEU A 408 3.00 12.56 7.70
C LEU A 408 4.46 12.98 7.48
N GLN A 409 4.80 13.56 6.33
CA GLN A 409 6.15 14.05 6.06
C GLN A 409 6.60 15.15 7.05
N MET A 410 5.69 15.94 7.55
CA MET A 410 5.99 16.97 8.55
C MET A 410 6.51 16.38 9.84
N PHE A 411 6.06 15.18 10.23
CA PHE A 411 6.53 14.48 11.42
C PHE A 411 8.01 14.08 11.33
N ASP A 412 8.61 13.96 10.15
CA ASP A 412 10.03 13.65 9.96
C ASP A 412 10.96 14.71 10.57
N SER A 413 10.43 15.89 10.87
CA SER A 413 11.19 16.96 11.56
C SER A 413 10.47 17.47 12.81
N TRP A 414 9.15 17.66 12.74
CA TRP A 414 8.37 18.27 13.81
C TRP A 414 8.38 17.44 15.10
N LEU A 415 8.41 16.13 14.96
CA LEU A 415 8.47 15.21 16.10
C LEU A 415 9.75 15.38 16.93
N TYR A 416 10.86 15.79 16.30
CA TYR A 416 12.19 15.90 16.92
C TYR A 416 12.56 17.33 17.29
N ASP A 417 12.01 18.32 16.59
CA ASP A 417 12.11 19.74 16.94
C ASP A 417 10.76 20.44 16.76
N ASP A 418 10.13 20.77 17.89
CA ASP A 418 8.81 21.42 17.93
C ASP A 418 8.71 22.71 17.11
N LYS A 419 9.85 23.29 16.69
CA LYS A 419 9.91 24.54 15.93
C LYS A 419 10.15 24.36 14.44
N LYS A 420 10.33 23.12 13.98
CA LYS A 420 10.72 22.81 12.58
C LYS A 420 9.71 21.95 11.81
N PRO A 421 8.39 22.26 11.79
CA PRO A 421 7.42 21.43 11.08
C PRO A 421 7.56 21.48 9.56
N PHE A 422 8.05 22.57 8.97
CA PHE A 422 7.97 22.81 7.53
C PHE A 422 9.25 22.54 6.75
N ILE A 423 10.35 22.16 7.40
CA ILE A 423 11.68 22.12 6.78
C ILE A 423 11.81 21.14 5.62
N HIS A 424 10.99 20.08 5.59
CA HIS A 424 10.97 19.07 4.53
C HIS A 424 9.83 19.26 3.53
N LEU A 425 8.89 20.18 3.81
CA LEU A 425 7.80 20.53 2.90
C LEU A 425 8.17 21.63 1.91
N ASP A 426 8.86 22.67 2.36
CA ASP A 426 9.28 23.79 1.53
C ASP A 426 10.72 23.58 1.05
N CYS A 427 10.88 22.91 -0.09
CA CYS A 427 12.15 22.37 -0.56
C CYS A 427 12.67 23.00 -1.86
N GLY A 428 12.01 24.02 -2.42
CA GLY A 428 12.41 24.64 -3.69
C GLY A 428 13.87 25.16 -3.68
N ASP A 429 14.29 25.78 -2.59
CA ASP A 429 15.66 26.26 -2.37
C ASP A 429 16.69 25.11 -2.30
N VAL A 430 16.31 23.99 -1.70
CA VAL A 430 17.17 22.82 -1.55
C VAL A 430 17.47 22.18 -2.91
N PHE A 431 16.48 22.07 -3.79
CA PHE A 431 16.70 21.57 -5.15
C PHE A 431 17.68 22.44 -5.94
N GLU A 432 17.58 23.78 -5.78
CA GLU A 432 18.56 24.68 -6.40
C GLU A 432 19.97 24.52 -5.85
N GLU A 433 20.10 24.35 -4.52
CA GLU A 433 21.40 24.11 -3.87
C GLU A 433 22.01 22.78 -4.30
N LEU A 434 21.22 21.71 -4.37
CA LEU A 434 21.68 20.39 -4.82
C LEU A 434 22.09 20.40 -6.31
N ARG A 435 21.37 21.15 -7.15
CA ARG A 435 21.74 21.36 -8.56
C ARG A 435 23.08 22.06 -8.72
N LYS A 436 23.34 23.10 -7.92
CA LYS A 436 24.65 23.76 -7.87
C LYS A 436 25.74 22.84 -7.31
N ALA A 437 25.39 22.00 -6.35
CA ALA A 437 26.31 21.04 -5.75
C ALA A 437 26.81 19.96 -6.73
N MET A 438 26.10 19.70 -7.81
CA MET A 438 26.55 18.82 -8.91
C MET A 438 27.86 19.28 -9.55
N ASP A 439 28.21 20.56 -9.48
CA ASP A 439 29.45 21.14 -10.02
C ASP A 439 30.59 21.13 -9.01
N THR A 440 30.40 20.46 -7.86
CA THR A 440 31.39 20.31 -6.77
C THR A 440 31.60 18.83 -6.49
N ASP A 441 32.39 18.50 -5.46
CA ASP A 441 32.59 17.13 -4.95
C ASP A 441 31.58 16.78 -3.82
N TYR A 442 30.47 17.47 -3.71
CA TYR A 442 29.51 17.31 -2.62
C TYR A 442 28.98 15.86 -2.51
N TYR A 443 28.56 15.26 -3.62
CA TYR A 443 28.00 13.91 -3.60
C TYR A 443 29.06 12.85 -3.33
N GLU A 444 30.28 13.06 -3.84
CA GLU A 444 31.44 12.20 -3.52
C GLU A 444 31.83 12.31 -2.06
N GLN A 445 31.69 13.51 -1.46
CA GLN A 445 31.93 13.69 -0.04
C GLN A 445 30.84 13.01 0.80
N LEU A 446 29.58 13.04 0.37
CA LEU A 446 28.52 12.26 1.03
C LEU A 446 28.83 10.76 1.05
N ILE A 447 29.38 10.22 -0.04
CA ILE A 447 29.81 8.81 -0.08
C ILE A 447 30.89 8.54 0.96
N ARG A 448 31.89 9.43 1.10
CA ARG A 448 32.92 9.28 2.12
C ARG A 448 32.35 9.34 3.52
N ASP A 449 31.61 10.38 3.82
CA ASP A 449 31.10 10.65 5.17
C ASP A 449 30.06 9.61 5.62
N PHE A 450 29.15 9.23 4.74
CA PHE A 450 28.02 8.33 5.07
C PHE A 450 28.43 6.86 5.08
N PHE A 451 29.33 6.45 4.19
CA PHE A 451 29.67 5.04 4.00
C PHE A 451 31.11 4.66 4.34
N LEU A 452 32.11 5.38 3.79
CA LEU A 452 33.49 4.93 3.86
C LEU A 452 34.17 5.23 5.20
N ASP A 453 33.94 6.42 5.75
CA ASP A 453 34.54 6.88 7.01
C ASP A 453 33.60 6.66 8.20
N ASN A 454 32.38 6.15 7.97
CA ASN A 454 31.39 5.94 9.00
C ASN A 454 31.65 4.65 9.79
N THR A 455 31.60 4.76 11.13
CA THR A 455 31.72 3.61 12.05
C THR A 455 30.36 3.06 12.51
N HIS A 456 29.25 3.83 12.31
CA HIS A 456 27.90 3.40 12.65
C HIS A 456 27.35 2.49 11.56
N VAL A 457 27.87 1.28 11.51
CA VAL A 457 27.61 0.29 10.46
C VAL A 457 27.18 -1.02 11.09
N CYS A 458 26.19 -1.63 10.49
CA CYS A 458 25.70 -2.96 10.87
C CYS A 458 25.52 -3.84 9.64
N TYR A 459 26.03 -5.08 9.72
CA TYR A 459 25.64 -6.15 8.80
C TYR A 459 24.47 -6.91 9.40
N VAL A 460 23.43 -7.16 8.60
CA VAL A 460 22.32 -8.05 8.97
C VAL A 460 22.16 -9.12 7.88
N GLY A 461 22.19 -10.39 8.30
CA GLY A 461 21.93 -11.53 7.43
C GLY A 461 20.71 -12.32 7.93
N ILE A 462 19.81 -12.69 7.02
CA ILE A 462 18.73 -13.63 7.34
C ILE A 462 18.80 -14.85 6.44
N GLU A 463 18.64 -16.03 7.04
CA GLU A 463 18.79 -17.32 6.38
C GLU A 463 17.45 -18.04 6.30
N PRO A 464 17.15 -18.71 5.17
CA PRO A 464 15.97 -19.54 5.05
C PRO A 464 16.08 -20.78 5.94
N LYS A 465 14.98 -21.16 6.57
CA LYS A 465 14.91 -22.37 7.40
C LYS A 465 13.61 -23.12 7.16
N ALA A 466 13.73 -24.30 6.56
CA ALA A 466 12.58 -25.16 6.33
C ALA A 466 11.94 -25.62 7.64
N GLY A 467 10.61 -25.63 7.69
CA GLY A 467 9.82 -26.05 8.84
C GLY A 467 9.93 -25.14 10.07
N LEU A 468 10.50 -23.91 9.94
CA LEU A 468 10.66 -22.99 11.08
C LEU A 468 9.30 -22.61 11.67
N THR A 469 8.30 -22.34 10.82
CA THR A 469 6.94 -21.99 11.28
C THR A 469 6.34 -23.11 12.13
N ALA A 470 6.33 -24.34 11.62
CA ALA A 470 5.78 -25.50 12.34
C ALA A 470 6.51 -25.74 13.69
N LYS A 471 7.83 -25.53 13.69
CA LYS A 471 8.61 -25.64 14.93
C LYS A 471 8.24 -24.56 15.94
N MET A 472 8.07 -23.31 15.51
CA MET A 472 7.67 -22.22 16.41
C MET A 472 6.26 -22.42 16.95
N ASP A 473 5.33 -22.91 16.15
CA ASP A 473 3.97 -23.22 16.59
C ASP A 473 3.94 -24.38 17.58
N GLN A 474 4.79 -25.40 17.36
CA GLN A 474 4.95 -26.48 18.32
C GLN A 474 5.53 -25.96 19.64
N GLU A 475 6.58 -25.15 19.62
CA GLU A 475 7.19 -24.55 20.82
C GLU A 475 6.20 -23.66 21.59
N GLU A 476 5.37 -22.88 20.86
CA GLU A 476 4.29 -22.09 21.45
C GLU A 476 3.25 -22.98 22.11
N GLN A 477 2.79 -24.04 21.42
CA GLN A 477 1.80 -24.96 21.97
C GLN A 477 2.35 -25.74 23.20
N GLU A 478 3.61 -26.20 23.13
CA GLU A 478 4.25 -26.86 24.27
C GLU A 478 4.36 -25.93 25.50
N LYS A 479 4.66 -24.66 25.31
CA LYS A 479 4.67 -23.60 26.35
C LYS A 479 3.28 -23.46 26.97
N LEU A 480 2.25 -23.39 26.13
CA LEU A 480 0.86 -23.23 26.56
C LEU A 480 0.34 -24.47 27.27
N ASP A 481 0.68 -25.66 26.81
CA ASP A 481 0.31 -26.94 27.47
C ASP A 481 0.97 -27.05 28.84
N GLN A 482 2.27 -26.72 28.95
CA GLN A 482 2.96 -26.66 30.23
C GLN A 482 2.33 -25.65 31.18
N TYR A 483 1.98 -24.47 30.69
CA TYR A 483 1.28 -23.46 31.49
C TYR A 483 -0.08 -23.98 31.95
N LYS A 484 -0.86 -24.59 31.06
CA LYS A 484 -2.17 -25.18 31.39
C LYS A 484 -2.06 -26.24 32.47
N GLU A 485 -1.01 -27.08 32.44
CA GLU A 485 -0.75 -28.09 33.49
C GLU A 485 -0.46 -27.49 34.87
N THR A 486 -0.01 -26.24 34.96
CA THR A 486 0.21 -25.54 36.23
C THR A 486 -1.06 -24.99 36.86
N LEU A 487 -2.14 -24.89 36.08
CA LEU A 487 -3.40 -24.25 36.49
C LEU A 487 -4.22 -25.22 37.37
N THR A 488 -4.86 -24.68 38.39
CA THR A 488 -5.88 -25.40 39.15
C THR A 488 -7.15 -25.61 38.32
N PRO A 489 -8.01 -26.59 38.65
CA PRO A 489 -9.29 -26.77 37.98
C PRO A 489 -10.16 -25.49 38.01
N GLU A 490 -10.11 -24.73 39.09
CA GLU A 490 -10.83 -23.49 39.22
C GLU A 490 -10.29 -22.41 38.24
N GLN A 491 -8.97 -22.38 38.05
CA GLN A 491 -8.36 -21.45 37.06
C GLN A 491 -8.72 -21.86 35.63
N ILE A 492 -8.72 -23.15 35.32
CA ILE A 492 -9.15 -23.64 34.01
C ILE A 492 -10.61 -23.28 33.75
N GLN A 493 -11.51 -23.52 34.69
CA GLN A 493 -12.92 -23.13 34.57
C GLN A 493 -13.09 -21.63 34.41
N LYS A 494 -12.27 -20.81 35.10
CA LYS A 494 -12.25 -19.37 34.94
C LYS A 494 -11.86 -18.97 33.51
N LEU A 495 -10.81 -19.56 32.93
CA LEU A 495 -10.41 -19.28 31.55
C LEU A 495 -11.50 -19.66 30.55
N VAL A 496 -12.13 -20.82 30.70
CA VAL A 496 -13.27 -21.23 29.86
C VAL A 496 -14.42 -20.23 29.98
N GLN A 497 -14.69 -19.74 31.18
CA GLN A 497 -15.75 -18.76 31.42
C GLN A 497 -15.39 -17.40 30.80
N GLU A 498 -14.14 -16.91 30.96
CA GLU A 498 -13.67 -15.66 30.36
C GLU A 498 -13.71 -15.72 28.82
N THR A 499 -13.34 -16.84 28.22
CA THR A 499 -13.46 -17.08 26.77
C THR A 499 -14.92 -16.94 26.31
N LYS A 500 -15.85 -17.59 27.04
CA LYS A 500 -17.29 -17.47 26.72
C LYS A 500 -17.82 -16.03 26.89
N GLU A 501 -17.42 -15.36 27.96
CA GLU A 501 -17.82 -13.99 28.21
C GLU A 501 -17.28 -13.01 27.16
N LEU A 502 -16.07 -13.25 26.68
CA LEU A 502 -15.50 -12.45 25.60
C LEU A 502 -16.25 -12.68 24.29
N LYS A 503 -16.56 -13.94 23.94
CA LYS A 503 -17.38 -14.27 22.77
C LYS A 503 -18.77 -13.62 22.83
N VAL A 504 -19.43 -13.70 24.00
CA VAL A 504 -20.72 -13.00 24.22
C VAL A 504 -20.55 -11.48 24.05
N TYR A 505 -19.50 -10.90 24.62
CA TYR A 505 -19.21 -9.47 24.44
C TYR A 505 -19.01 -9.12 22.96
N GLN A 506 -18.29 -9.93 22.21
CA GLN A 506 -18.09 -9.72 20.77
C GLN A 506 -19.40 -9.81 19.97
N GLU A 507 -20.28 -10.73 20.34
CA GLU A 507 -21.57 -10.99 19.68
C GLU A 507 -22.67 -9.97 20.06
N GLU A 508 -22.61 -9.40 21.26
CA GLU A 508 -23.66 -8.47 21.73
C GLU A 508 -23.61 -7.17 20.90
N PRO A 509 -24.69 -6.83 20.17
CA PRO A 509 -24.70 -5.61 19.37
C PRO A 509 -24.69 -4.37 20.26
N THR A 510 -24.12 -3.27 19.77
CA THR A 510 -24.23 -1.97 20.44
C THR A 510 -25.70 -1.55 20.53
N SER A 511 -26.11 -1.07 21.69
CA SER A 511 -27.51 -0.68 21.89
C SER A 511 -27.93 0.45 20.95
N PRO A 512 -29.20 0.45 20.46
CA PRO A 512 -29.70 1.53 19.59
C PRO A 512 -29.57 2.92 20.20
N GLU A 513 -29.66 3.02 21.54
CA GLU A 513 -29.48 4.26 22.26
C GLU A 513 -28.05 4.76 22.21
N ALA A 514 -27.09 3.89 22.37
CA ALA A 514 -25.67 4.23 22.24
C ALA A 514 -25.31 4.64 20.81
N LEU A 515 -25.84 3.94 19.80
CA LEU A 515 -25.62 4.28 18.37
C LEU A 515 -26.11 5.70 18.01
N LYS A 516 -27.11 6.24 18.74
CA LYS A 516 -27.62 7.60 18.48
C LYS A 516 -26.62 8.71 18.80
N CYS A 517 -25.58 8.43 19.60
CA CYS A 517 -24.54 9.43 19.91
C CYS A 517 -23.62 9.69 18.72
N ILE A 518 -23.46 8.72 17.80
CA ILE A 518 -22.65 8.90 16.58
C ILE A 518 -23.35 9.92 15.67
N PRO A 519 -22.68 11.03 15.34
CA PRO A 519 -23.25 12.04 14.45
C PRO A 519 -23.42 11.46 13.04
N LEU A 520 -24.58 11.70 12.44
CA LEU A 520 -24.91 11.20 11.13
C LEU A 520 -25.27 12.35 10.19
N LEU A 521 -24.84 12.24 8.96
CA LEU A 521 -25.27 13.10 7.86
C LEU A 521 -26.71 12.77 7.43
N THR A 522 -27.31 13.66 6.67
CA THR A 522 -28.66 13.49 6.12
C THR A 522 -28.59 13.37 4.59
N ARG A 523 -29.67 12.95 3.95
CA ARG A 523 -29.77 12.92 2.46
C ARG A 523 -29.49 14.28 1.80
N GLU A 524 -29.68 15.38 2.53
CA GLU A 524 -29.45 16.72 2.02
C GLU A 524 -27.95 17.05 1.96
N ASP A 525 -27.15 16.38 2.80
CA ASP A 525 -25.70 16.52 2.85
C ASP A 525 -25.02 15.72 1.69
N LEU A 526 -25.76 14.82 1.00
CA LEU A 526 -25.22 13.98 -0.07
C LEU A 526 -25.29 14.66 -1.43
N GLY A 527 -24.22 14.61 -2.18
CA GLY A 527 -24.18 15.02 -3.58
C GLY A 527 -25.13 14.15 -4.44
N LYS A 528 -25.97 14.76 -5.26
CA LYS A 528 -26.95 14.05 -6.09
C LYS A 528 -26.44 13.70 -7.49
N LYS A 529 -25.38 14.36 -7.95
CA LYS A 529 -24.82 14.21 -9.29
C LYS A 529 -23.47 13.50 -9.24
N VAL A 530 -23.24 12.68 -10.25
CA VAL A 530 -21.92 12.08 -10.48
C VAL A 530 -20.94 13.11 -11.01
N LEU A 531 -19.66 12.90 -10.76
CA LEU A 531 -18.60 13.69 -11.39
C LEU A 531 -18.63 13.48 -12.91
N PRO A 532 -18.59 14.53 -13.72
CA PRO A 532 -18.61 14.41 -15.17
C PRO A 532 -17.39 13.66 -15.71
N VAL A 533 -17.54 13.09 -16.88
CA VAL A 533 -16.44 12.53 -17.67
C VAL A 533 -16.24 13.39 -18.92
N HIS A 534 -14.97 13.67 -19.25
CA HIS A 534 -14.63 14.47 -20.42
C HIS A 534 -13.91 13.58 -21.44
N ASN A 535 -14.58 13.31 -22.57
CA ASN A 535 -14.01 12.56 -23.69
C ASN A 535 -14.31 13.33 -24.98
N GLU A 536 -13.27 13.85 -25.62
CA GLU A 536 -13.34 14.36 -26.97
C GLU A 536 -12.55 13.41 -27.88
N VAL A 537 -13.26 12.75 -28.80
CA VAL A 537 -12.67 11.73 -29.67
C VAL A 537 -12.42 12.33 -31.03
N ASN A 538 -11.17 12.38 -31.43
CA ASN A 538 -10.71 12.91 -32.69
C ASN A 538 -9.91 11.86 -33.45
N GLU A 539 -9.82 11.99 -34.76
CA GLU A 539 -8.91 11.22 -35.61
C GLU A 539 -7.79 12.14 -36.07
N MET A 540 -6.54 11.71 -35.84
CA MET A 540 -5.39 12.49 -36.22
C MET A 540 -4.30 11.60 -36.85
N GLN A 541 -3.94 11.90 -38.09
CA GLN A 541 -2.94 11.14 -38.85
C GLN A 541 -3.16 9.62 -38.91
N GLY A 542 -4.45 9.22 -38.86
CA GLY A 542 -4.88 7.83 -38.95
C GLY A 542 -4.88 7.08 -37.61
N VAL A 543 -4.71 7.76 -36.48
CA VAL A 543 -4.86 7.18 -35.15
C VAL A 543 -6.00 7.87 -34.39
N THR A 544 -6.66 7.15 -33.50
CA THR A 544 -7.69 7.70 -32.62
C THR A 544 -7.04 8.44 -31.48
N LEU A 545 -7.42 9.70 -31.26
CA LEU A 545 -6.99 10.56 -30.15
C LEU A 545 -8.20 10.84 -29.25
N VAL A 546 -8.11 10.40 -27.99
CA VAL A 546 -9.12 10.64 -26.95
C VAL A 546 -8.58 11.66 -25.96
N GLU A 547 -9.18 12.83 -25.96
CA GLU A 547 -8.72 13.99 -25.19
C GLU A 547 -9.59 14.21 -23.95
N HIS A 548 -8.95 14.48 -22.81
CA HIS A 548 -9.60 14.73 -21.53
C HIS A 548 -9.15 16.10 -21.01
N ASP A 549 -10.07 17.06 -21.01
CA ASP A 549 -9.79 18.42 -20.55
C ASP A 549 -9.91 18.55 -19.04
N TYR A 550 -8.77 18.61 -18.37
CA TYR A 550 -8.68 18.81 -16.92
C TYR A 550 -7.52 19.77 -16.57
N PRO A 551 -7.62 20.56 -15.49
CA PRO A 551 -6.52 21.40 -15.01
C PRO A 551 -5.40 20.50 -14.45
N THR A 552 -4.28 20.43 -15.15
CA THR A 552 -3.13 19.55 -14.85
C THR A 552 -1.89 20.29 -14.39
N ASN A 553 -1.97 21.60 -14.16
CA ASN A 553 -0.87 22.43 -13.68
C ASN A 553 0.42 22.34 -14.53
N GLY A 554 0.25 22.28 -15.88
CA GLY A 554 1.38 22.23 -16.83
C GLY A 554 1.97 20.82 -17.02
N ILE A 555 1.31 19.80 -16.54
CA ILE A 555 1.68 18.39 -16.72
C ILE A 555 0.76 17.78 -17.78
N GLU A 556 1.32 16.99 -18.68
CA GLU A 556 0.60 16.12 -19.58
C GLU A 556 0.66 14.68 -19.10
N TYR A 557 -0.49 14.02 -19.07
CA TYR A 557 -0.60 12.57 -18.83
C TYR A 557 -0.99 11.89 -20.13
N LEU A 558 -0.02 11.21 -20.73
CA LEU A 558 -0.16 10.54 -22.02
C LEU A 558 -0.24 9.02 -21.84
N ARG A 559 -1.13 8.37 -22.57
CA ARG A 559 -1.17 6.91 -22.73
C ARG A 559 -1.28 6.54 -24.18
N LEU A 560 -0.40 5.66 -24.64
CA LEU A 560 -0.41 5.02 -25.94
C LEU A 560 -0.98 3.62 -25.75
N ILE A 561 -2.07 3.28 -26.38
CA ILE A 561 -2.82 2.05 -26.14
C ILE A 561 -2.79 1.22 -27.42
N PHE A 562 -2.09 0.09 -27.39
CA PHE A 562 -1.94 -0.83 -28.51
C PHE A 562 -2.79 -2.08 -28.30
N SER A 563 -3.59 -2.48 -29.31
CA SER A 563 -4.35 -3.73 -29.24
C SER A 563 -3.40 -4.94 -29.29
N VAL A 564 -3.65 -5.91 -28.38
CA VAL A 564 -2.92 -7.19 -28.36
C VAL A 564 -3.85 -8.40 -28.42
N ASP A 565 -5.09 -8.21 -28.87
CA ASP A 565 -6.08 -9.29 -28.96
C ASP A 565 -5.60 -10.50 -29.78
N GLN A 566 -4.85 -10.25 -30.84
CA GLN A 566 -4.29 -11.31 -31.70
C GLN A 566 -3.11 -12.05 -31.05
N TRP A 567 -2.55 -11.51 -29.95
CA TRP A 567 -1.36 -12.03 -29.26
C TRP A 567 -1.68 -12.62 -27.88
N LYS A 568 -2.94 -12.85 -27.55
CA LYS A 568 -3.35 -13.34 -26.24
C LYS A 568 -2.70 -14.67 -25.82
N GLU A 569 -2.41 -15.55 -26.78
CA GLU A 569 -1.70 -16.81 -26.52
C GLU A 569 -0.24 -16.59 -26.05
N TYR A 570 0.28 -15.39 -26.20
CA TYR A 570 1.60 -14.97 -25.72
C TYR A 570 1.51 -14.19 -24.41
N ALA A 571 0.43 -14.26 -23.66
CA ALA A 571 0.20 -13.43 -22.47
C ALA A 571 1.38 -13.35 -21.49
N PRO A 572 2.12 -14.41 -21.11
CA PRO A 572 3.28 -14.28 -20.24
C PRO A 572 4.46 -13.52 -20.88
N TYR A 573 4.62 -13.63 -22.20
CA TYR A 573 5.64 -12.86 -22.92
C TYR A 573 5.26 -11.38 -23.04
N LEU A 574 3.94 -11.08 -23.15
CA LEU A 574 3.44 -9.71 -23.06
C LEU A 574 3.73 -9.12 -21.67
N GLY A 575 3.50 -9.89 -20.60
CA GLY A 575 3.87 -9.51 -19.23
C GLY A 575 5.37 -9.21 -19.12
N LEU A 576 6.22 -10.09 -19.63
CA LEU A 576 7.67 -9.87 -19.59
C LEU A 576 8.11 -8.67 -20.45
N LEU A 577 7.42 -8.40 -21.56
CA LEU A 577 7.71 -7.24 -22.40
C LEU A 577 7.43 -5.93 -21.64
N THR A 578 6.46 -5.90 -20.74
CA THR A 578 6.20 -4.73 -19.88
C THR A 578 7.35 -4.44 -18.93
N ASP A 579 8.05 -5.47 -18.45
CA ASP A 579 9.19 -5.32 -17.53
C ASP A 579 10.51 -4.98 -18.28
N ILE A 580 10.59 -5.28 -19.57
CA ILE A 580 11.79 -5.06 -20.38
C ILE A 580 11.86 -3.65 -20.98
N LEU A 581 10.72 -3.12 -21.46
CA LEU A 581 10.70 -1.83 -22.17
C LEU A 581 11.12 -0.68 -21.25
N GLY A 582 12.04 0.14 -21.74
CA GLY A 582 12.64 1.23 -20.93
C GLY A 582 13.82 0.79 -20.04
N THR A 583 14.12 -0.53 -19.95
CA THR A 583 15.14 -1.08 -19.06
C THR A 583 16.31 -1.79 -19.79
N VAL A 584 16.24 -1.87 -21.11
CA VAL A 584 17.29 -2.44 -21.98
C VAL A 584 17.88 -1.37 -22.89
N ASP A 585 19.04 -1.67 -23.48
CA ASP A 585 19.66 -0.80 -24.48
C ASP A 585 18.71 -0.57 -25.67
N THR A 586 18.78 0.62 -26.24
CA THR A 586 18.22 0.93 -27.55
C THR A 586 19.35 1.02 -28.61
N GLU A 587 19.02 1.45 -29.82
CA GLU A 587 20.05 1.74 -30.80
C GLU A 587 20.89 2.99 -30.46
N LYS A 588 20.32 3.94 -29.74
CA LYS A 588 20.96 5.22 -29.44
C LYS A 588 21.48 5.35 -28.01
N HIS A 589 20.83 4.68 -27.05
CA HIS A 589 21.16 4.77 -25.63
C HIS A 589 21.44 3.39 -25.05
N ASP A 590 22.46 3.29 -24.20
CA ASP A 590 22.55 2.18 -23.28
C ASP A 590 21.49 2.29 -22.18
N LYS A 591 21.26 1.22 -21.41
CA LYS A 591 20.20 1.14 -20.41
C LYS A 591 20.26 2.24 -19.34
N LEU A 592 21.48 2.64 -18.91
CA LEU A 592 21.65 3.71 -17.92
C LEU A 592 21.36 5.07 -18.54
N ALA A 593 21.88 5.34 -19.71
CA ALA A 593 21.59 6.58 -20.42
C ALA A 593 20.10 6.70 -20.73
N LEU A 594 19.45 5.63 -21.15
CA LEU A 594 18.00 5.61 -21.40
C LEU A 594 17.18 5.92 -20.14
N SER A 595 17.48 5.26 -19.03
CA SER A 595 16.84 5.52 -17.74
C SER A 595 17.00 6.98 -17.32
N ASN A 596 18.19 7.54 -17.48
CA ASN A 596 18.46 8.94 -17.19
C ASN A 596 17.66 9.88 -18.09
N GLU A 597 17.62 9.65 -19.41
CA GLU A 597 16.86 10.49 -20.35
C GLU A 597 15.35 10.45 -20.03
N ILE A 598 14.81 9.29 -19.68
CA ILE A 598 13.41 9.16 -19.23
C ILE A 598 13.15 10.10 -18.04
N LEU A 599 13.95 10.02 -16.98
CA LEU A 599 13.70 10.79 -15.75
C LEU A 599 14.12 12.27 -15.85
N ILE A 600 15.02 12.62 -16.77
CA ILE A 600 15.33 14.04 -17.04
C ILE A 600 14.12 14.73 -17.68
N HIS A 601 13.39 14.04 -18.55
CA HIS A 601 12.34 14.65 -19.39
C HIS A 601 10.91 14.21 -19.00
N ALA A 602 10.74 13.15 -18.21
CA ALA A 602 9.45 12.66 -17.77
C ALA A 602 9.39 12.44 -16.25
N GLY A 603 8.19 12.54 -15.68
CA GLY A 603 7.95 12.19 -14.29
C GLY A 603 7.80 10.68 -14.06
N ASN A 604 7.46 9.92 -15.09
CA ASN A 604 7.51 8.46 -15.15
C ASN A 604 7.43 7.96 -16.59
N PHE A 605 7.76 6.69 -16.75
CA PHE A 605 7.45 5.86 -17.91
C PHE A 605 7.01 4.48 -17.39
N GLU A 606 5.89 4.00 -17.86
CA GLU A 606 5.32 2.71 -17.44
C GLU A 606 4.74 1.97 -18.64
N VAL A 607 4.80 0.65 -18.61
CA VAL A 607 4.13 -0.22 -19.59
C VAL A 607 3.32 -1.25 -18.83
N GLU A 608 2.05 -1.41 -19.17
CA GLU A 608 1.17 -2.37 -18.52
C GLU A 608 0.29 -3.13 -19.51
N GLY A 609 0.00 -4.39 -19.17
CA GLY A 609 -0.99 -5.19 -19.90
C GLY A 609 -2.36 -5.08 -19.24
N THR A 610 -3.38 -4.70 -19.99
CA THR A 610 -4.74 -4.51 -19.47
C THR A 610 -5.80 -5.11 -20.38
N ALA A 611 -7.02 -5.28 -19.84
CA ALA A 611 -8.16 -5.76 -20.63
C ALA A 611 -9.45 -5.03 -20.22
N TYR A 612 -10.15 -4.49 -21.19
CA TYR A 612 -11.43 -3.81 -21.03
C TYR A 612 -12.59 -4.70 -21.48
N GLY A 613 -13.50 -5.00 -20.55
CA GLY A 613 -14.79 -5.62 -20.90
C GLY A 613 -15.79 -4.57 -21.34
N ARG A 614 -16.65 -4.90 -22.28
CA ARG A 614 -17.70 -4.01 -22.76
C ARG A 614 -18.98 -4.20 -21.96
N LYS A 615 -19.60 -3.11 -21.56
CA LYS A 615 -20.85 -3.13 -20.81
C LYS A 615 -21.93 -3.95 -21.52
N GLY A 616 -22.60 -4.88 -20.81
CA GLY A 616 -23.71 -5.67 -21.30
C GLY A 616 -23.34 -6.70 -22.38
N SER A 617 -22.07 -7.10 -22.44
CA SER A 617 -21.53 -8.04 -23.41
C SER A 617 -20.36 -8.82 -22.82
N ASP A 618 -20.12 -10.03 -23.30
CA ASP A 618 -18.92 -10.82 -22.99
C ASP A 618 -17.71 -10.38 -23.82
N GLU A 619 -17.90 -9.39 -24.71
CA GLU A 619 -16.82 -8.84 -25.50
C GLU A 619 -15.80 -8.12 -24.61
N TYR A 620 -14.54 -8.37 -24.88
CA TYR A 620 -13.42 -7.69 -24.25
C TYR A 620 -12.33 -7.39 -25.26
N SER A 621 -11.46 -6.46 -24.94
CA SER A 621 -10.27 -6.17 -25.72
C SER A 621 -9.06 -6.12 -24.80
N MET A 622 -7.94 -6.66 -25.28
CA MET A 622 -6.66 -6.68 -24.57
C MET A 622 -5.71 -5.64 -25.16
N HIS A 623 -5.02 -4.95 -24.29
CA HIS A 623 -4.14 -3.87 -24.70
C HIS A 623 -2.81 -3.92 -23.93
N MET A 624 -1.76 -3.44 -24.61
CA MET A 624 -0.54 -2.97 -23.99
C MET A 624 -0.58 -1.44 -23.94
N GLU A 625 -0.56 -0.89 -22.74
CA GLU A 625 -0.61 0.56 -22.51
C GLU A 625 0.77 1.07 -22.11
N VAL A 626 1.24 2.10 -22.83
CA VAL A 626 2.48 2.81 -22.53
C VAL A 626 2.12 4.17 -21.98
N GLY A 627 2.36 4.35 -20.68
CA GLY A 627 2.05 5.56 -19.93
C GLY A 627 3.29 6.44 -19.72
N SER A 628 3.11 7.75 -19.83
CA SER A 628 4.13 8.71 -19.43
C SER A 628 3.48 9.99 -18.94
N LYS A 629 4.12 10.67 -17.98
CA LYS A 629 3.73 12.02 -17.55
C LYS A 629 4.92 12.96 -17.68
N MET A 630 4.68 14.17 -18.21
CA MET A 630 5.74 15.11 -18.51
C MET A 630 5.26 16.55 -18.42
N LEU A 631 6.18 17.47 -18.22
CA LEU A 631 5.88 18.89 -18.36
C LEU A 631 5.65 19.25 -19.85
N TYR A 632 4.79 20.20 -20.15
CA TYR A 632 4.46 20.59 -21.53
C TYR A 632 5.68 20.93 -22.38
N ARG A 633 6.73 21.51 -21.81
CA ARG A 633 7.98 21.84 -22.52
C ARG A 633 8.79 20.58 -22.93
N GLU A 634 8.55 19.45 -22.30
CA GLU A 634 9.28 18.20 -22.56
C GLU A 634 8.58 17.30 -23.60
N ILE A 635 7.33 17.61 -23.97
CA ILE A 635 6.56 16.86 -24.97
C ILE A 635 7.35 16.61 -26.25
N PRO A 636 7.99 17.64 -26.88
CA PRO A 636 8.72 17.43 -28.13
C PRO A 636 9.83 16.39 -28.03
N TYR A 637 10.57 16.38 -26.94
CA TYR A 637 11.64 15.41 -26.69
C TYR A 637 11.08 14.01 -26.45
N MET A 638 10.05 13.90 -25.59
CA MET A 638 9.45 12.64 -25.23
C MET A 638 8.80 11.91 -26.41
N MET A 639 8.24 12.61 -27.40
CA MET A 639 7.71 11.97 -28.62
C MET A 639 8.79 11.17 -29.37
N GLY A 640 10.02 11.71 -29.44
CA GLY A 640 11.15 11.00 -30.05
C GLY A 640 11.64 9.83 -29.18
N LEU A 641 11.71 10.02 -27.87
CA LEU A 641 12.19 9.00 -26.93
C LEU A 641 11.20 7.81 -26.85
N LEU A 642 9.89 8.06 -26.81
CA LEU A 642 8.87 7.02 -26.86
C LEU A 642 8.97 6.19 -28.17
N GLY A 643 9.12 6.88 -29.31
CA GLY A 643 9.35 6.18 -30.58
C GLY A 643 10.59 5.30 -30.57
N GLU A 644 11.69 5.76 -29.99
CA GLU A 644 12.92 5.00 -29.84
C GLU A 644 12.72 3.75 -28.95
N ILE A 645 12.12 3.91 -27.76
CA ILE A 645 11.87 2.80 -26.83
C ILE A 645 11.04 1.71 -27.50
N LEU A 646 9.94 2.10 -28.16
CA LEU A 646 8.98 1.15 -28.74
C LEU A 646 9.49 0.43 -29.98
N THR A 647 10.45 1.00 -30.72
CA THR A 647 10.89 0.44 -32.00
C THR A 647 12.36 0.00 -32.07
N GLN A 648 13.19 0.46 -31.13
CA GLN A 648 14.65 0.26 -31.18
C GLN A 648 15.23 -0.43 -29.95
N SER A 649 14.39 -0.90 -29.01
CA SER A 649 14.84 -1.69 -27.85
C SER A 649 15.46 -3.02 -28.28
N LYS A 650 16.61 -3.36 -27.68
CA LYS A 650 17.38 -4.55 -28.04
C LYS A 650 17.06 -5.73 -27.13
N MET A 651 16.42 -6.75 -27.68
CA MET A 651 16.04 -7.96 -26.93
C MET A 651 17.17 -9.01 -26.88
N GLY A 652 18.33 -8.77 -27.49
CA GLY A 652 19.40 -9.76 -27.64
C GLY A 652 20.42 -9.86 -26.51
N ASP A 653 20.35 -8.97 -25.50
CA ASP A 653 21.27 -9.03 -24.36
C ASP A 653 20.81 -10.10 -23.35
N THR A 654 21.32 -11.30 -23.48
CA THR A 654 21.00 -12.47 -22.67
C THR A 654 21.34 -12.26 -21.17
N LYS A 655 22.41 -11.50 -20.88
CA LYS A 655 22.79 -11.19 -19.50
C LYS A 655 21.72 -10.30 -18.88
N ARG A 656 21.34 -9.23 -19.57
CA ARG A 656 20.33 -8.30 -19.08
C ARG A 656 18.96 -8.96 -18.94
N LEU A 657 18.55 -9.78 -19.89
CA LEU A 657 17.30 -10.53 -19.80
C LEU A 657 17.27 -11.43 -18.57
N ARG A 658 18.38 -12.11 -18.28
CA ARG A 658 18.47 -12.95 -17.07
C ARG A 658 18.37 -12.14 -15.78
N GLU A 659 19.00 -10.96 -15.72
CA GLU A 659 18.87 -10.02 -14.61
C GLU A 659 17.41 -9.61 -14.41
N ILE A 660 16.72 -9.16 -15.48
CA ILE A 660 15.32 -8.74 -15.43
C ILE A 660 14.43 -9.89 -14.94
N ILE A 661 14.58 -11.09 -15.50
CA ILE A 661 13.78 -12.26 -15.12
C ILE A 661 13.95 -12.56 -13.61
N GLY A 662 15.18 -12.56 -13.10
CA GLY A 662 15.48 -12.82 -11.69
C GLY A 662 14.89 -11.73 -10.77
N GLU A 663 15.08 -10.45 -11.12
CA GLU A 663 14.52 -9.31 -10.39
C GLU A 663 12.99 -9.36 -10.37
N THR A 664 12.36 -9.55 -11.52
CA THR A 664 10.90 -9.61 -11.65
C THR A 664 10.33 -10.78 -10.87
N ARG A 665 10.94 -11.99 -11.00
CA ARG A 665 10.49 -13.17 -10.24
C ARG A 665 10.53 -12.94 -8.74
N SER A 666 11.64 -12.41 -8.23
CA SER A 666 11.80 -12.11 -6.81
C SER A 666 10.78 -11.08 -6.32
N GLY A 667 10.61 -9.99 -7.07
CA GLY A 667 9.60 -8.96 -6.78
C GLY A 667 8.17 -9.51 -6.81
N GLN A 668 7.84 -10.36 -7.77
CA GLN A 668 6.54 -11.04 -7.87
C GLN A 668 6.29 -11.96 -6.67
N GLN A 669 7.29 -12.72 -6.23
CA GLN A 669 7.19 -13.58 -5.05
C GLN A 669 6.87 -12.78 -3.80
N ALA A 670 7.64 -11.73 -3.52
CA ALA A 670 7.41 -10.86 -2.38
C ALA A 670 6.02 -10.21 -2.42
N SER A 671 5.61 -9.67 -3.56
CA SER A 671 4.29 -9.05 -3.74
C SER A 671 3.13 -10.03 -3.52
N LYS A 672 3.27 -11.28 -4.02
CA LYS A 672 2.22 -12.31 -3.87
C LYS A 672 2.02 -12.73 -2.43
N LEU A 673 3.06 -12.75 -1.62
CA LEU A 673 2.99 -13.06 -0.20
C LEU A 673 2.46 -11.86 0.61
N ALA A 674 2.95 -10.67 0.35
CA ALA A 674 2.52 -9.46 1.05
C ALA A 674 1.03 -9.12 0.79
N ALA A 675 0.57 -9.29 -0.46
CA ALA A 675 -0.80 -9.05 -0.89
C ALA A 675 -1.53 -10.35 -1.28
N GLY A 676 -1.39 -11.39 -0.47
CA GLY A 676 -1.93 -12.74 -0.75
C GLY A 676 -3.43 -12.76 -1.04
N HIS A 677 -4.22 -11.89 -0.41
CA HIS A 677 -5.65 -11.74 -0.67
C HIS A 677 -5.95 -11.30 -2.11
N LEU A 678 -5.20 -10.32 -2.64
CA LEU A 678 -5.35 -9.88 -4.03
C LEU A 678 -4.88 -10.96 -5.01
N THR A 679 -3.82 -11.68 -4.65
CA THR A 679 -3.29 -12.81 -5.43
C THR A 679 -4.33 -13.94 -5.53
N ALA A 680 -4.90 -14.36 -4.39
CA ALA A 680 -5.94 -15.40 -4.35
C ALA A 680 -7.21 -14.94 -5.11
N CYS A 681 -7.61 -13.67 -4.93
CA CYS A 681 -8.76 -13.11 -5.62
C CYS A 681 -8.55 -13.06 -7.14
N ARG A 682 -7.40 -12.57 -7.61
CA ARG A 682 -7.09 -12.55 -9.05
C ARG A 682 -7.09 -13.96 -9.63
N ARG A 683 -6.53 -14.93 -8.89
CA ARG A 683 -6.48 -16.33 -9.31
C ARG A 683 -7.88 -16.94 -9.41
N VAL A 684 -8.74 -16.81 -8.40
CA VAL A 684 -10.11 -17.34 -8.44
C VAL A 684 -10.95 -16.65 -9.53
N MET A 685 -10.77 -15.36 -9.74
CA MET A 685 -11.43 -14.63 -10.83
C MET A 685 -11.03 -15.18 -12.21
N SER A 686 -9.80 -15.66 -12.38
CA SER A 686 -9.33 -16.23 -13.66
C SER A 686 -10.03 -17.53 -14.05
N TYR A 687 -10.73 -18.18 -13.13
CA TYR A 687 -11.55 -19.36 -13.44
C TYR A 687 -12.89 -19.01 -14.10
N LEU A 688 -13.31 -17.74 -14.04
CA LEU A 688 -14.60 -17.27 -14.45
C LEU A 688 -14.70 -16.90 -15.94
N GLY A 689 -13.59 -16.60 -16.61
CA GLY A 689 -13.65 -16.19 -18.01
C GLY A 689 -12.31 -15.89 -18.64
N GLU A 690 -12.31 -15.85 -19.98
CA GLU A 690 -11.10 -15.66 -20.79
C GLU A 690 -10.36 -14.35 -20.46
N ARG A 691 -11.08 -13.24 -20.29
CA ARG A 691 -10.48 -11.95 -19.98
C ARG A 691 -9.65 -12.02 -18.72
N GLN A 692 -10.21 -12.52 -17.63
CA GLN A 692 -9.54 -12.66 -16.35
C GLN A 692 -8.39 -13.67 -16.42
N TYR A 693 -8.58 -14.75 -17.18
CA TYR A 693 -7.57 -15.75 -17.41
C TYR A 693 -6.31 -15.16 -18.08
N TYR A 694 -6.44 -14.42 -19.17
CA TYR A 694 -5.28 -13.83 -19.85
C TYR A 694 -4.61 -12.74 -19.01
N VAL A 695 -5.36 -11.92 -18.29
CA VAL A 695 -4.79 -10.93 -17.35
C VAL A 695 -3.97 -11.63 -16.25
N GLU A 696 -4.45 -12.75 -15.75
CA GLU A 696 -3.73 -13.56 -14.75
C GLU A 696 -2.45 -14.17 -15.33
N GLN A 697 -2.46 -14.58 -16.59
CA GLN A 697 -1.27 -15.07 -17.30
C GLN A 697 -0.26 -13.97 -17.63
N MET A 698 -0.66 -12.71 -17.68
CA MET A 698 0.26 -11.57 -17.86
C MET A 698 0.88 -11.06 -16.55
N SER A 699 0.23 -11.25 -15.40
CA SER A 699 0.64 -10.55 -14.16
C SER A 699 0.35 -11.30 -12.86
N GLY A 700 -0.34 -12.46 -12.93
CA GLY A 700 -0.72 -13.25 -11.75
C GLY A 700 0.23 -14.38 -11.41
N ILE A 701 -0.34 -15.47 -10.83
CA ILE A 701 0.40 -16.70 -10.53
C ILE A 701 0.87 -17.39 -11.81
N GLY A 702 0.08 -17.35 -12.91
CA GLY A 702 0.49 -17.92 -14.19
C GLY A 702 1.72 -17.24 -14.78
N TYR A 703 1.80 -15.92 -14.66
CA TYR A 703 3.01 -15.18 -15.03
C TYR A 703 4.22 -15.53 -14.14
N TYR A 704 4.00 -15.66 -12.85
CA TYR A 704 5.03 -16.06 -11.89
C TYR A 704 5.56 -17.47 -12.18
N ASP A 705 4.69 -18.43 -12.48
CA ASP A 705 5.06 -19.79 -12.89
C ASP A 705 5.92 -19.79 -14.17
N PHE A 706 5.57 -18.95 -15.15
CA PHE A 706 6.35 -18.75 -16.37
C PHE A 706 7.75 -18.21 -16.07
N LEU A 707 7.86 -17.21 -15.17
CA LEU A 707 9.18 -16.65 -14.79
C LEU A 707 10.05 -17.67 -14.04
N CYS A 708 9.47 -18.49 -13.17
CA CYS A 708 10.21 -19.55 -12.47
C CYS A 708 10.77 -20.57 -13.44
N ASP A 709 9.94 -21.07 -14.36
CA ASP A 709 10.37 -22.02 -15.38
C ASP A 709 11.41 -21.40 -16.35
N LEU A 710 11.20 -20.14 -16.71
CA LEU A 710 12.12 -19.44 -17.60
C LEU A 710 13.51 -19.20 -16.97
N GLU A 711 13.57 -18.91 -15.67
CA GLU A 711 14.83 -18.75 -14.96
C GLU A 711 15.57 -20.08 -14.83
N GLU A 712 14.86 -21.16 -14.48
CA GLU A 712 15.43 -22.50 -14.34
C GLU A 712 16.00 -23.04 -15.68
N HIS A 713 15.27 -22.82 -16.79
CA HIS A 713 15.62 -23.32 -18.11
C HIS A 713 16.14 -22.23 -19.06
N PHE A 714 16.70 -21.13 -18.52
CA PHE A 714 17.06 -19.94 -19.32
C PHE A 714 17.98 -20.27 -20.51
N GLU A 715 19.03 -21.05 -20.30
CA GLU A 715 20.02 -21.37 -21.36
C GLU A 715 19.41 -22.16 -22.52
N GLU A 716 18.37 -22.94 -22.26
CA GLU A 716 17.67 -23.75 -23.27
C GLU A 716 16.64 -22.91 -24.03
N ARG A 717 16.02 -21.91 -23.35
CA ARG A 717 14.88 -21.16 -23.85
C ARG A 717 15.23 -19.77 -24.40
N LYS A 718 16.40 -19.23 -24.09
CA LYS A 718 16.79 -17.84 -24.42
C LYS A 718 16.65 -17.47 -25.88
N ASP A 719 16.99 -18.41 -26.81
CA ASP A 719 16.95 -18.12 -28.26
C ASP A 719 15.50 -17.99 -28.77
N ASN A 720 14.59 -18.86 -28.29
CA ASN A 720 13.14 -18.71 -28.56
C ASN A 720 12.59 -17.44 -27.90
N LEU A 721 12.94 -17.20 -26.67
CA LEU A 721 12.53 -15.99 -25.93
C LEU A 721 12.87 -14.71 -26.70
N ILE A 722 14.13 -14.55 -27.10
CA ILE A 722 14.61 -13.38 -27.86
C ILE A 722 13.84 -13.24 -29.18
N ALA A 723 13.66 -14.34 -29.89
CA ALA A 723 12.95 -14.33 -31.16
C ALA A 723 11.47 -13.92 -30.98
N VAL A 724 10.78 -14.47 -29.98
CA VAL A 724 9.39 -14.15 -29.68
C VAL A 724 9.25 -12.68 -29.24
N LEU A 725 10.05 -12.21 -28.27
CA LEU A 725 9.98 -10.82 -27.78
C LEU A 725 10.30 -9.82 -28.90
N THR A 726 11.32 -10.08 -29.71
CA THR A 726 11.67 -9.21 -30.84
C THR A 726 10.53 -9.11 -31.85
N ALA A 727 9.91 -10.24 -32.18
CA ALA A 727 8.82 -10.26 -33.13
C ALA A 727 7.56 -9.62 -32.54
N LEU A 728 7.21 -9.88 -31.27
CA LEU A 728 6.09 -9.23 -30.59
C LEU A 728 6.26 -7.71 -30.56
N MET A 729 7.43 -7.19 -30.15
CA MET A 729 7.68 -5.75 -30.11
C MET A 729 7.42 -5.09 -31.48
N LYS A 730 7.87 -5.70 -32.58
CA LYS A 730 7.68 -5.16 -33.94
C LYS A 730 6.25 -5.25 -34.46
N ASN A 731 5.45 -6.15 -33.92
CA ASN A 731 4.08 -6.35 -34.36
C ASN A 731 3.04 -5.63 -33.49
N ILE A 732 3.36 -5.33 -32.24
CA ILE A 732 2.46 -4.65 -31.29
C ILE A 732 2.53 -3.14 -31.51
N PHE A 733 3.73 -2.56 -31.57
CA PHE A 733 3.90 -1.12 -31.62
C PHE A 733 3.80 -0.57 -33.04
N VAL A 734 2.59 -0.64 -33.59
CA VAL A 734 2.24 -0.20 -34.95
C VAL A 734 1.10 0.80 -34.92
N LYS A 735 1.01 1.66 -35.96
CA LYS A 735 -0.03 2.71 -36.02
C LYS A 735 -1.43 2.17 -36.11
N GLU A 736 -1.60 1.05 -36.83
CA GLU A 736 -2.93 0.44 -37.08
C GLU A 736 -3.64 0.07 -35.77
N ASP A 737 -2.89 -0.34 -34.76
CA ASP A 737 -3.41 -0.80 -33.47
C ASP A 737 -3.34 0.27 -32.36
N LEU A 738 -2.94 1.51 -32.70
CA LEU A 738 -2.69 2.58 -31.74
C LEU A 738 -3.95 3.44 -31.51
N GLU A 739 -4.28 3.61 -30.24
CA GLU A 739 -5.18 4.63 -29.73
C GLU A 739 -4.40 5.48 -28.70
N ILE A 740 -4.63 6.78 -28.67
CA ILE A 740 -3.93 7.71 -27.79
C ILE A 740 -4.93 8.35 -26.81
N SER A 741 -4.64 8.29 -25.52
CA SER A 741 -5.40 8.99 -24.49
C SER A 741 -4.51 10.09 -23.86
N VAL A 742 -5.00 11.32 -23.82
CA VAL A 742 -4.27 12.45 -23.25
C VAL A 742 -5.12 13.22 -22.25
N THR A 743 -4.56 13.47 -21.06
CA THR A 743 -5.17 14.36 -20.06
C THR A 743 -4.27 15.57 -19.86
N ALA A 744 -4.77 16.73 -20.26
CA ALA A 744 -4.07 18.01 -20.18
C ALA A 744 -5.05 19.17 -20.35
N THR A 745 -4.60 20.40 -20.09
CA THR A 745 -5.31 21.60 -20.55
C THR A 745 -5.21 21.75 -22.07
N GLU A 746 -6.00 22.65 -22.67
CA GLU A 746 -5.93 22.95 -24.10
C GLU A 746 -4.49 23.22 -24.57
N GLU A 747 -3.69 23.96 -23.79
CA GLU A 747 -2.29 24.25 -24.12
C GLU A 747 -1.46 22.97 -24.32
N GLY A 748 -1.52 22.01 -23.38
CA GLY A 748 -0.78 20.74 -23.50
C GLY A 748 -1.22 19.93 -24.70
N ARG A 749 -2.54 19.79 -24.89
CA ARG A 749 -3.12 19.03 -26.02
C ARG A 749 -2.71 19.60 -27.39
N GLU A 750 -2.68 20.92 -27.53
CA GLU A 750 -2.22 21.57 -28.78
C GLU A 750 -0.72 21.37 -29.03
N ILE A 751 0.12 21.36 -27.99
CA ILE A 751 1.53 21.03 -28.12
C ILE A 751 1.68 19.57 -28.56
N LEU A 752 0.97 18.62 -27.92
CA LEU A 752 0.98 17.21 -28.31
C LEU A 752 0.58 17.03 -29.79
N LYS A 753 -0.53 17.61 -30.21
CA LYS A 753 -1.00 17.51 -31.60
C LYS A 753 0.05 17.95 -32.61
N LYS A 754 0.80 19.00 -32.30
CA LYS A 754 1.87 19.50 -33.15
C LYS A 754 3.06 18.54 -33.21
N GLU A 755 3.44 17.93 -32.10
CA GLU A 755 4.66 17.12 -31.98
C GLU A 755 4.42 15.60 -32.25
N LEU A 756 3.15 15.17 -32.29
CA LEU A 756 2.74 13.77 -32.42
C LEU A 756 3.30 13.11 -33.69
N SER A 757 3.51 13.87 -34.78
CA SER A 757 4.13 13.36 -36.00
C SER A 757 5.49 12.70 -35.76
N THR A 758 6.28 13.21 -34.81
CA THR A 758 7.59 12.64 -34.46
C THR A 758 7.49 11.18 -33.97
N LEU A 759 6.52 10.94 -33.09
CA LEU A 759 6.23 9.57 -32.62
C LEU A 759 5.67 8.70 -33.75
N LEU A 760 4.66 9.20 -34.48
CA LEU A 760 3.99 8.43 -35.52
C LEU A 760 4.91 8.09 -36.70
N GLU A 761 5.88 8.94 -37.07
CA GLU A 761 6.87 8.61 -38.09
C GLU A 761 7.83 7.50 -37.67
N ALA A 762 8.08 7.34 -36.38
CA ALA A 762 8.92 6.26 -35.84
C ALA A 762 8.21 4.89 -35.86
N LEU A 763 6.89 4.86 -35.70
CA LEU A 763 6.13 3.63 -35.65
C LEU A 763 5.86 3.05 -37.04
N PRO A 764 6.02 1.73 -37.28
CA PRO A 764 5.58 1.05 -38.48
C PRO A 764 4.08 1.25 -38.72
N GLN A 765 3.63 1.18 -39.99
CA GLN A 765 2.21 1.36 -40.33
C GLN A 765 1.37 0.20 -39.81
N GLN A 766 1.83 -1.04 -40.01
CA GLN A 766 1.13 -2.28 -39.66
C GLN A 766 2.11 -3.38 -39.27
N ALA A 767 1.64 -4.40 -38.58
CA ALA A 767 2.37 -5.62 -38.28
C ALA A 767 2.82 -6.32 -39.58
N GLY A 768 4.01 -6.93 -39.56
CA GLY A 768 4.57 -7.54 -40.80
C GLY A 768 5.46 -8.74 -40.58
N GLU A 769 5.81 -9.07 -39.36
CA GLU A 769 6.69 -10.19 -39.03
C GLU A 769 5.88 -11.39 -38.53
N THR A 770 6.35 -12.60 -38.85
CA THR A 770 5.80 -13.82 -38.24
C THR A 770 6.38 -13.97 -36.85
N VAL A 771 5.49 -14.03 -35.84
CA VAL A 771 5.90 -14.33 -34.47
C VAL A 771 6.15 -15.83 -34.36
N PRO A 772 7.33 -16.29 -33.90
CA PRO A 772 7.60 -17.71 -33.67
C PRO A 772 6.63 -18.31 -32.65
N GLU A 773 6.35 -19.63 -32.79
CA GLU A 773 5.57 -20.31 -31.73
C GLU A 773 6.29 -20.20 -30.37
N PRO A 774 5.55 -19.88 -29.29
CA PRO A 774 6.13 -19.81 -27.98
C PRO A 774 6.46 -21.22 -27.47
N ASP A 775 7.58 -21.38 -26.81
CA ASP A 775 7.96 -22.64 -26.16
C ASP A 775 7.20 -22.90 -24.85
N TRP A 776 6.60 -21.86 -24.28
CA TRP A 776 5.65 -21.96 -23.16
C TRP A 776 4.22 -22.08 -23.66
N LYS A 777 3.53 -23.14 -23.25
CA LYS A 777 2.12 -23.31 -23.54
C LYS A 777 1.31 -22.86 -22.35
N LEU A 778 0.31 -22.03 -22.59
CA LEU A 778 -0.62 -21.61 -21.55
C LEU A 778 -1.27 -22.84 -20.90
N PRO A 779 -1.24 -22.95 -19.56
CA PRO A 779 -1.84 -24.06 -18.86
C PRO A 779 -3.36 -24.02 -19.08
N ALA A 780 -4.01 -25.18 -19.12
CA ALA A 780 -5.46 -25.21 -19.06
C ALA A 780 -5.96 -24.49 -17.80
N SER A 781 -7.08 -23.77 -17.89
CA SER A 781 -7.69 -23.16 -16.71
C SER A 781 -7.91 -24.22 -15.65
N LYS A 782 -7.35 -24.03 -14.46
CA LYS A 782 -7.57 -24.87 -13.29
C LYS A 782 -8.67 -24.25 -12.45
N GLU A 783 -9.28 -25.07 -11.62
CA GLU A 783 -10.33 -24.64 -10.72
C GLU A 783 -9.98 -25.09 -9.32
N ASN A 784 -10.36 -24.33 -8.30
CA ASN A 784 -10.21 -24.67 -6.89
C ASN A 784 -8.78 -25.07 -6.50
N GLU A 785 -7.91 -24.06 -6.37
CA GLU A 785 -6.50 -24.26 -6.07
C GLU A 785 -6.18 -23.86 -4.63
N GLY A 786 -5.39 -24.71 -3.93
CA GLY A 786 -4.75 -24.42 -2.67
C GLY A 786 -3.24 -24.24 -2.84
N PHE A 787 -2.73 -23.05 -2.52
CA PHE A 787 -1.30 -22.76 -2.58
C PHE A 787 -0.71 -22.77 -1.17
N LYS A 788 0.22 -23.71 -0.93
CA LYS A 788 0.96 -23.81 0.32
C LYS A 788 2.07 -22.76 0.36
N THR A 789 2.14 -22.07 1.47
CA THR A 789 3.19 -21.07 1.77
C THR A 789 3.73 -21.31 3.17
N ALA A 790 4.84 -20.66 3.51
CA ALA A 790 5.38 -20.68 4.88
C ALA A 790 4.63 -19.73 5.84
N SER A 791 3.56 -19.09 5.39
CA SER A 791 2.78 -18.14 6.17
C SER A 791 2.05 -18.84 7.34
N LYS A 792 1.88 -18.10 8.44
CA LYS A 792 1.02 -18.51 9.57
C LYS A 792 -0.44 -18.10 9.39
N VAL A 793 -0.73 -17.35 8.36
CA VAL A 793 -2.07 -16.83 8.06
C VAL A 793 -2.50 -17.26 6.67
N GLN A 794 -3.81 -17.22 6.46
CA GLN A 794 -4.46 -17.60 5.21
C GLN A 794 -4.99 -16.37 4.47
N PHE A 795 -5.18 -16.55 3.16
CA PHE A 795 -5.87 -15.64 2.27
C PHE A 795 -6.90 -16.45 1.50
N VAL A 796 -8.16 -16.38 1.93
CA VAL A 796 -9.25 -17.20 1.41
C VAL A 796 -10.07 -16.38 0.45
N ALA A 797 -10.15 -16.77 -0.83
CA ALA A 797 -10.92 -16.07 -1.84
C ALA A 797 -11.95 -16.97 -2.53
N ARG A 798 -13.19 -16.47 -2.65
CA ARG A 798 -14.26 -17.07 -3.45
C ARG A 798 -14.76 -16.10 -4.51
N ALA A 799 -15.17 -16.61 -5.67
CA ALA A 799 -15.76 -15.79 -6.72
C ALA A 799 -16.79 -16.58 -7.54
N GLY A 800 -17.61 -15.87 -8.28
CA GLY A 800 -18.59 -16.46 -9.20
C GLY A 800 -19.35 -15.41 -10.00
N HIS A 801 -20.22 -15.89 -10.89
CA HIS A 801 -21.11 -15.05 -11.70
C HIS A 801 -22.50 -14.95 -11.09
N PHE A 802 -23.20 -13.88 -11.44
CA PHE A 802 -24.63 -13.74 -11.18
C PHE A 802 -25.43 -13.35 -12.45
N ASP A 803 -24.79 -12.75 -13.43
CA ASP A 803 -25.43 -12.33 -14.69
C ASP A 803 -25.77 -13.52 -15.58
N ASP A 804 -24.95 -14.54 -15.68
CA ASP A 804 -25.20 -15.79 -16.42
C ASP A 804 -26.41 -16.58 -15.85
N LYS A 805 -26.80 -16.25 -14.61
CA LYS A 805 -27.99 -16.77 -13.92
C LYS A 805 -29.21 -15.84 -14.03
N GLY A 806 -29.11 -14.83 -14.89
CA GLY A 806 -30.22 -13.91 -15.23
C GLY A 806 -30.44 -12.81 -14.17
N ILE A 807 -29.44 -12.51 -13.34
CA ILE A 807 -29.52 -11.43 -12.37
C ILE A 807 -28.75 -10.22 -12.91
N GLU A 808 -29.49 -9.17 -13.25
CA GLU A 808 -28.89 -7.91 -13.72
C GLU A 808 -28.26 -7.11 -12.58
N TYR A 809 -27.16 -6.42 -12.88
CA TYR A 809 -26.52 -5.52 -11.94
C TYR A 809 -27.45 -4.36 -11.56
N ASP A 810 -27.57 -4.07 -10.26
CA ASP A 810 -28.28 -2.91 -9.70
C ASP A 810 -27.34 -2.16 -8.73
N GLY A 811 -27.38 -0.83 -8.75
CA GLY A 811 -26.56 -0.01 -7.87
C GLY A 811 -26.74 -0.31 -6.36
N SER A 812 -27.88 -0.90 -5.96
CA SER A 812 -28.08 -1.38 -4.59
C SER A 812 -27.04 -2.42 -4.15
N PHE A 813 -26.38 -3.13 -5.07
CA PHE A 813 -25.32 -4.08 -4.73
C PHE A 813 -24.10 -3.40 -4.13
N ARG A 814 -23.85 -2.12 -4.41
CA ARG A 814 -22.83 -1.35 -3.69
C ARG A 814 -23.20 -1.14 -2.22
N VAL A 815 -24.50 -0.87 -1.94
CA VAL A 815 -24.98 -0.75 -0.56
C VAL A 815 -24.87 -2.11 0.15
N VAL A 816 -25.22 -3.19 -0.52
CA VAL A 816 -25.04 -4.57 -0.01
C VAL A 816 -23.56 -4.85 0.29
N LYS A 817 -22.63 -4.44 -0.58
CA LYS A 817 -21.19 -4.51 -0.31
C LYS A 817 -20.83 -3.81 1.01
N THR A 818 -21.31 -2.58 1.21
CA THR A 818 -21.04 -1.81 2.42
C THR A 818 -21.58 -2.52 3.67
N ILE A 819 -22.84 -3.00 3.61
CA ILE A 819 -23.45 -3.78 4.68
C ILE A 819 -22.62 -5.01 5.03
N LEU A 820 -22.29 -5.82 4.03
CA LEU A 820 -21.55 -7.06 4.25
C LEU A 820 -20.14 -6.80 4.79
N SER A 821 -19.43 -5.82 4.22
CA SER A 821 -18.06 -5.50 4.63
C SER A 821 -17.95 -5.01 6.07
N TYR A 822 -18.93 -4.24 6.56
CA TYR A 822 -18.84 -3.60 7.87
C TYR A 822 -19.75 -4.19 8.96
N ASP A 823 -20.69 -5.05 8.62
CA ASP A 823 -21.52 -5.74 9.61
C ASP A 823 -21.23 -7.23 9.65
N TYR A 824 -21.68 -7.99 8.65
CA TYR A 824 -21.59 -9.45 8.70
C TYR A 824 -20.15 -9.97 8.64
N LEU A 825 -19.42 -9.63 7.58
CA LEU A 825 -18.06 -10.14 7.37
C LEU A 825 -17.09 -9.60 8.43
N TRP A 826 -17.21 -8.34 8.79
CA TRP A 826 -16.38 -7.74 9.83
C TRP A 826 -16.54 -8.47 11.16
N ASN A 827 -17.76 -8.70 11.58
CA ASN A 827 -18.02 -9.37 12.85
C ASN A 827 -17.62 -10.84 12.84
N GLU A 828 -17.96 -11.59 11.76
CA GLU A 828 -17.72 -13.03 11.73
C GLU A 828 -16.26 -13.39 11.44
N VAL A 829 -15.60 -12.69 10.50
CA VAL A 829 -14.25 -13.05 10.04
C VAL A 829 -13.17 -12.30 10.82
N ARG A 830 -13.36 -10.99 11.11
CA ARG A 830 -12.36 -10.21 11.84
C ARG A 830 -12.56 -10.30 13.35
N VAL A 831 -13.69 -9.82 13.87
CA VAL A 831 -13.89 -9.69 15.33
C VAL A 831 -13.90 -11.04 16.01
N LYS A 832 -14.68 -12.00 15.51
CA LYS A 832 -14.77 -13.35 16.05
C LYS A 832 -13.65 -14.27 15.55
N GLY A 833 -13.34 -14.17 14.25
CA GLY A 833 -12.37 -15.05 13.59
C GLY A 833 -10.91 -14.61 13.77
N GLY A 834 -10.66 -13.35 14.11
CA GLY A 834 -9.32 -12.82 14.33
C GLY A 834 -8.53 -12.50 13.05
N ALA A 835 -9.18 -12.42 11.89
CA ALA A 835 -8.55 -11.96 10.66
C ALA A 835 -8.26 -10.45 10.72
N TYR A 836 -7.21 -10.00 10.03
CA TYR A 836 -6.93 -8.57 9.93
C TYR A 836 -7.94 -7.82 9.05
N GLY A 837 -8.41 -8.46 7.97
CA GLY A 837 -9.41 -7.85 7.10
C GLY A 837 -10.23 -8.85 6.31
N VAL A 838 -11.37 -8.39 5.81
CA VAL A 838 -12.25 -9.14 4.92
C VAL A 838 -12.96 -8.19 3.98
N MET A 839 -13.10 -8.58 2.73
CA MET A 839 -13.65 -7.74 1.67
C MET A 839 -14.58 -8.54 0.77
N CYS A 840 -15.54 -7.83 0.14
CA CYS A 840 -16.33 -8.36 -0.96
C CYS A 840 -16.57 -7.28 -2.02
N SER A 841 -16.90 -7.69 -3.23
CA SER A 841 -17.29 -6.76 -4.30
C SER A 841 -18.20 -7.44 -5.30
N PHE A 842 -19.08 -6.65 -5.89
CA PHE A 842 -20.03 -7.07 -6.92
C PHE A 842 -19.91 -6.11 -8.10
N ALA A 843 -19.43 -6.63 -9.22
CA ALA A 843 -19.09 -5.82 -10.37
C ALA A 843 -20.21 -5.74 -11.39
N GLN A 844 -20.24 -4.66 -12.14
CA GLN A 844 -21.15 -4.45 -13.28
C GLN A 844 -20.95 -5.48 -14.41
N SER A 845 -19.82 -6.18 -14.40
CA SER A 845 -19.53 -7.30 -15.29
C SER A 845 -20.23 -8.61 -14.89
N GLY A 846 -21.16 -8.57 -13.94
CA GLY A 846 -21.90 -9.75 -13.51
C GLY A 846 -21.14 -10.71 -12.61
N THR A 847 -19.97 -10.32 -12.10
CA THR A 847 -19.13 -11.13 -11.23
C THR A 847 -19.07 -10.59 -9.81
N GLY A 848 -18.88 -11.47 -8.84
CA GLY A 848 -18.67 -11.07 -7.47
C GLY A 848 -17.63 -11.94 -6.79
N TYR A 849 -17.02 -11.39 -5.71
CA TYR A 849 -16.03 -12.12 -4.92
C TYR A 849 -16.08 -11.77 -3.43
N PHE A 850 -15.53 -12.68 -2.64
CA PHE A 850 -15.20 -12.53 -1.22
C PHE A 850 -13.74 -12.88 -1.02
N MET A 851 -13.01 -12.17 -0.13
CA MET A 851 -11.63 -12.49 0.21
C MET A 851 -11.30 -12.08 1.63
N SER A 852 -10.45 -12.86 2.34
CA SER A 852 -9.90 -12.53 3.66
C SER A 852 -8.41 -12.20 3.57
N TYR A 853 -7.94 -11.40 4.54
CA TYR A 853 -6.58 -10.90 4.62
C TYR A 853 -5.97 -11.19 5.99
N ARG A 854 -4.82 -11.88 5.98
CA ARG A 854 -4.13 -12.32 7.20
C ARG A 854 -5.08 -13.01 8.18
N ASP A 855 -5.71 -14.06 7.71
CA ASP A 855 -6.76 -14.79 8.40
C ASP A 855 -6.17 -16.03 9.09
N PRO A 856 -6.34 -16.22 10.39
CA PRO A 856 -5.90 -17.45 11.05
C PRO A 856 -6.72 -18.68 10.65
N ASN A 857 -7.90 -18.48 10.03
CA ASN A 857 -8.84 -19.54 9.68
C ASN A 857 -8.92 -19.72 8.15
N LEU A 858 -9.32 -20.93 7.73
CA LEU A 858 -9.58 -21.26 6.33
C LEU A 858 -11.00 -21.78 6.16
N THR A 859 -11.28 -22.93 6.77
CA THR A 859 -12.56 -23.64 6.62
C THR A 859 -13.69 -22.84 7.24
N GLU A 860 -13.48 -22.25 8.41
CA GLU A 860 -14.45 -21.43 9.13
C GLU A 860 -14.81 -20.18 8.33
N THR A 861 -13.83 -19.50 7.78
CA THR A 861 -14.04 -18.32 6.93
C THR A 861 -14.81 -18.68 5.65
N ASN A 862 -14.48 -19.81 5.04
CA ASN A 862 -15.23 -20.32 3.89
C ASN A 862 -16.71 -20.59 4.22
N GLU A 863 -17.01 -21.12 5.40
CA GLU A 863 -18.39 -21.33 5.86
C GLU A 863 -19.10 -20.00 6.17
N VAL A 864 -18.39 -19.00 6.69
CA VAL A 864 -18.94 -17.64 6.85
C VAL A 864 -19.40 -17.08 5.50
N TYR A 865 -18.60 -17.22 4.43
CA TYR A 865 -19.02 -16.75 3.09
C TYR A 865 -20.29 -17.44 2.63
N LYS A 866 -20.44 -18.76 2.87
CA LYS A 866 -21.66 -19.52 2.54
C LYS A 866 -22.87 -19.06 3.36
N GLY A 867 -22.67 -18.46 4.51
CA GLY A 867 -23.73 -17.93 5.37
C GLY A 867 -24.30 -16.59 4.92
N VAL A 868 -23.64 -15.87 4.00
CA VAL A 868 -24.06 -14.52 3.56
C VAL A 868 -25.50 -14.47 3.01
N PRO A 869 -25.96 -15.39 2.17
CA PRO A 869 -27.34 -15.36 1.70
C PRO A 869 -28.37 -15.38 2.82
N ALA A 870 -28.20 -16.27 3.79
CA ALA A 870 -29.12 -16.38 4.94
C ALA A 870 -29.12 -15.11 5.82
N TYR A 871 -27.98 -14.46 5.97
CA TYR A 871 -27.89 -13.16 6.63
C TYR A 871 -28.68 -12.10 5.87
N LEU A 872 -28.49 -11.99 4.54
CA LEU A 872 -29.20 -11.01 3.72
C LEU A 872 -30.73 -11.25 3.70
N GLU A 873 -31.18 -12.48 3.64
CA GLU A 873 -32.62 -12.81 3.71
C GLU A 873 -33.28 -12.34 5.01
N GLN A 874 -32.53 -12.40 6.10
CA GLN A 874 -32.97 -12.01 7.43
C GLN A 874 -32.62 -10.56 7.78
N PHE A 875 -31.97 -9.83 6.86
CA PHE A 875 -31.51 -8.47 7.11
C PHE A 875 -32.64 -7.58 7.60
N ASP A 876 -32.43 -6.92 8.71
CA ASP A 876 -33.38 -5.99 9.33
C ASP A 876 -32.63 -4.75 9.82
N ALA A 877 -33.00 -3.59 9.27
CA ALA A 877 -32.38 -2.32 9.57
C ALA A 877 -33.41 -1.20 9.57
N ASP A 878 -33.31 -0.28 10.51
CA ASP A 878 -34.16 0.89 10.53
C ASP A 878 -33.72 1.94 9.48
N GLU A 879 -34.49 3.05 9.37
CA GLU A 879 -34.19 4.12 8.41
C GLU A 879 -32.82 4.78 8.67
N ARG A 880 -32.40 4.87 9.93
CA ARG A 880 -31.09 5.43 10.31
C ARG A 880 -29.95 4.55 9.84
N ASP A 881 -30.05 3.25 10.04
CA ASP A 881 -29.03 2.30 9.60
C ASP A 881 -28.94 2.22 8.09
N MET A 882 -30.08 2.17 7.38
CA MET A 882 -30.10 2.26 5.92
C MET A 882 -29.44 3.54 5.42
N MET A 883 -29.62 4.68 6.14
CA MET A 883 -28.97 5.92 5.78
C MET A 883 -27.45 5.85 5.95
N LYS A 884 -26.93 5.23 7.02
CA LYS A 884 -25.49 5.03 7.21
C LYS A 884 -24.86 4.30 6.02
N TYR A 885 -25.43 3.17 5.64
CA TYR A 885 -24.89 2.38 4.53
C TYR A 885 -24.92 3.15 3.20
N MET A 886 -25.97 3.93 2.96
CA MET A 886 -26.02 4.79 1.77
C MET A 886 -24.95 5.88 1.81
N ILE A 887 -24.70 6.51 2.96
CA ILE A 887 -23.68 7.54 3.13
C ILE A 887 -22.29 6.94 2.83
N GLY A 888 -21.94 5.82 3.47
CA GLY A 888 -20.66 5.17 3.25
C GLY A 888 -20.46 4.72 1.80
N THR A 889 -21.52 4.25 1.15
CA THR A 889 -21.50 3.90 -0.27
C THR A 889 -21.26 5.12 -1.17
N ILE A 890 -21.93 6.23 -0.89
CA ILE A 890 -21.73 7.49 -1.62
C ILE A 890 -20.33 8.05 -1.38
N SER A 891 -19.79 7.93 -0.17
CA SER A 891 -18.41 8.33 0.13
C SER A 891 -17.41 7.66 -0.80
N GLU A 892 -17.53 6.34 -0.99
CA GLU A 892 -16.66 5.59 -1.91
C GLU A 892 -16.83 6.06 -3.37
N MET A 893 -18.05 6.38 -3.78
CA MET A 893 -18.34 6.88 -5.14
C MET A 893 -17.81 8.30 -5.38
N ASP A 894 -17.73 9.11 -4.35
CA ASP A 894 -17.34 10.53 -4.42
C ASP A 894 -15.89 10.79 -3.99
N THR A 895 -15.08 9.75 -3.85
CA THR A 895 -13.65 9.90 -3.53
C THR A 895 -12.98 10.89 -4.49
N PRO A 896 -12.29 11.92 -3.98
CA PRO A 896 -11.60 12.90 -4.82
C PRO A 896 -10.60 12.24 -5.77
N LEU A 897 -10.58 12.69 -7.02
CA LEU A 897 -9.69 12.16 -8.05
C LEU A 897 -8.66 13.21 -8.45
N THR A 898 -7.40 12.79 -8.60
CA THR A 898 -6.35 13.59 -9.20
C THR A 898 -6.64 13.83 -10.69
N PRO A 899 -6.03 14.82 -11.34
CA PRO A 899 -6.21 15.05 -12.79
C PRO A 899 -5.90 13.79 -13.62
N ARG A 900 -4.84 13.03 -13.28
CA ARG A 900 -4.51 11.74 -13.90
C ARG A 900 -5.67 10.75 -13.76
N ALA A 901 -6.18 10.58 -12.54
CA ALA A 901 -7.27 9.64 -12.25
C ALA A 901 -8.59 10.03 -12.94
N LYS A 902 -8.88 11.34 -13.06
CA LYS A 902 -10.04 11.85 -13.83
C LYS A 902 -9.94 11.48 -15.31
N GLY A 903 -8.77 11.67 -15.92
CA GLY A 903 -8.51 11.24 -17.30
C GLY A 903 -8.65 9.74 -17.49
N SER A 904 -8.06 8.93 -16.60
CA SER A 904 -8.18 7.48 -16.63
C SER A 904 -9.62 6.99 -16.48
N ARG A 905 -10.41 7.62 -15.59
CA ARG A 905 -11.85 7.34 -15.45
C ARG A 905 -12.63 7.69 -16.73
N SER A 906 -12.32 8.83 -17.33
CA SER A 906 -12.95 9.28 -18.58
C SER A 906 -12.64 8.33 -19.72
N TYR A 907 -11.37 7.94 -19.87
CA TYR A 907 -10.96 6.96 -20.88
C TYR A 907 -11.62 5.59 -20.66
N ARG A 908 -11.65 5.09 -19.42
CA ARG A 908 -12.34 3.82 -19.09
C ARG A 908 -13.83 3.86 -19.47
N SER A 909 -14.51 4.99 -19.19
CA SER A 909 -15.90 5.20 -19.61
C SER A 909 -16.06 5.06 -21.13
N TYR A 910 -15.16 5.67 -21.90
CA TYR A 910 -15.15 5.54 -23.36
C TYR A 910 -14.94 4.09 -23.82
N LYS A 911 -13.94 3.39 -23.29
CA LYS A 911 -13.60 2.00 -23.70
C LYS A 911 -14.69 1.00 -23.34
N THR A 912 -15.22 1.08 -22.13
CA THR A 912 -16.21 0.11 -21.62
C THR A 912 -17.63 0.40 -22.08
N GLY A 913 -17.90 1.61 -22.58
CA GLY A 913 -19.26 2.08 -22.88
C GLY A 913 -20.11 2.35 -21.63
N TYR A 914 -19.49 2.42 -20.44
CA TYR A 914 -20.15 2.79 -19.19
C TYR A 914 -20.19 4.31 -19.05
N THR A 915 -21.31 4.89 -19.47
CA THR A 915 -21.46 6.33 -19.65
C THR A 915 -21.77 7.08 -18.34
N GLU A 916 -21.72 8.40 -18.38
CA GLU A 916 -22.17 9.26 -17.27
C GLU A 916 -23.63 9.01 -16.88
N VAL A 917 -24.50 8.69 -17.88
CA VAL A 917 -25.90 8.33 -17.63
C VAL A 917 -25.99 7.04 -16.82
N ASP A 918 -25.15 6.07 -17.10
CA ASP A 918 -25.09 4.82 -16.35
C ASP A 918 -24.61 5.04 -14.92
N MET A 919 -23.56 5.85 -14.76
CA MET A 919 -23.04 6.24 -13.45
C MET A 919 -24.09 6.96 -12.62
N GLN A 920 -24.87 7.87 -13.26
CA GLN A 920 -25.98 8.55 -12.59
C GLN A 920 -27.11 7.59 -12.21
N THR A 921 -27.44 6.65 -13.10
CA THR A 921 -28.45 5.61 -12.82
C THR A 921 -28.04 4.76 -11.63
N GLU A 922 -26.79 4.32 -11.59
CA GLU A 922 -26.24 3.56 -10.47
C GLU A 922 -26.33 4.38 -9.15
N ARG A 923 -25.97 5.65 -9.19
CA ARG A 923 -26.08 6.55 -8.03
C ARG A 923 -27.52 6.70 -7.56
N ASP A 924 -28.45 6.90 -8.48
CA ASP A 924 -29.87 7.01 -8.14
C ASP A 924 -30.40 5.70 -7.54
N GLN A 925 -29.95 4.55 -7.99
CA GLN A 925 -30.26 3.23 -7.43
C GLN A 925 -29.68 3.06 -6.02
N VAL A 926 -28.43 3.52 -5.76
CA VAL A 926 -27.83 3.55 -4.42
C VAL A 926 -28.70 4.39 -3.47
N LEU A 927 -29.06 5.61 -3.87
CA LEU A 927 -29.87 6.51 -3.07
C LEU A 927 -31.32 6.03 -2.86
N ALA A 928 -31.82 5.13 -3.70
CA ALA A 928 -33.14 4.54 -3.61
C ALA A 928 -33.17 3.15 -2.95
N THR A 929 -32.00 2.68 -2.46
CA THR A 929 -31.93 1.35 -1.85
C THR A 929 -32.69 1.29 -0.55
N ASP A 930 -33.51 0.25 -0.40
CA ASP A 930 -34.26 -0.06 0.80
C ASP A 930 -33.95 -1.47 1.30
N GLN A 931 -34.45 -1.81 2.46
CA GLN A 931 -34.28 -3.11 3.10
C GLN A 931 -34.77 -4.27 2.21
N LYS A 932 -35.80 -4.05 1.42
CA LYS A 932 -36.32 -5.07 0.51
C LYS A 932 -35.30 -5.42 -0.59
N LYS A 933 -34.68 -4.41 -1.20
CA LYS A 933 -33.62 -4.59 -2.19
C LYS A 933 -32.41 -5.32 -1.60
N VAL A 934 -32.05 -5.00 -0.37
CA VAL A 934 -30.96 -5.70 0.34
C VAL A 934 -31.29 -7.19 0.51
N ARG A 935 -32.51 -7.54 0.94
CA ARG A 935 -32.92 -8.94 1.05
C ARG A 935 -32.96 -9.66 -0.29
N GLU A 936 -33.43 -8.99 -1.34
CA GLU A 936 -33.47 -9.56 -2.69
C GLU A 936 -32.07 -9.87 -3.24
N ALA A 937 -31.03 -9.16 -2.80
CA ALA A 937 -29.64 -9.41 -3.17
C ALA A 937 -29.08 -10.75 -2.64
N ALA A 938 -29.76 -11.41 -1.70
CA ALA A 938 -29.42 -12.77 -1.28
C ALA A 938 -29.28 -13.72 -2.47
N LYS A 939 -30.19 -13.60 -3.46
CA LYS A 939 -30.16 -14.40 -4.70
C LYS A 939 -28.91 -14.16 -5.54
N MET A 940 -28.41 -12.91 -5.57
CA MET A 940 -27.18 -12.57 -6.27
C MET A 940 -25.98 -13.28 -5.61
N VAL A 941 -25.90 -13.26 -4.28
CA VAL A 941 -24.82 -13.94 -3.56
C VAL A 941 -24.96 -15.47 -3.68
N GLU A 942 -26.16 -16.03 -3.61
CA GLU A 942 -26.37 -17.46 -3.89
C GLU A 942 -25.88 -17.84 -5.29
N ALA A 943 -26.17 -17.01 -6.30
CA ALA A 943 -25.68 -17.22 -7.65
C ALA A 943 -24.15 -17.25 -7.70
N ILE A 944 -23.46 -16.28 -7.10
CA ILE A 944 -21.99 -16.24 -7.01
C ILE A 944 -21.44 -17.51 -6.36
N LEU A 945 -21.98 -17.88 -5.20
CA LEU A 945 -21.50 -19.02 -4.43
C LEU A 945 -21.77 -20.36 -5.11
N SER A 946 -22.82 -20.43 -5.98
CA SER A 946 -23.17 -21.65 -6.71
C SER A 946 -22.15 -22.08 -7.76
N ASP A 947 -21.24 -21.18 -8.19
CA ASP A 947 -20.12 -21.54 -9.07
C ASP A 947 -19.06 -22.36 -8.34
N ASP A 948 -19.07 -22.32 -7.01
CA ASP A 948 -18.19 -23.07 -6.11
C ASP A 948 -16.69 -22.90 -6.42
N LYS A 949 -16.29 -21.68 -6.83
CA LYS A 949 -14.90 -21.35 -7.12
C LYS A 949 -14.21 -20.82 -5.89
N ILE A 950 -13.05 -21.40 -5.57
CA ILE A 950 -12.23 -21.03 -4.41
C ILE A 950 -10.76 -21.07 -4.78
N CYS A 951 -10.00 -20.11 -4.25
CA CYS A 951 -8.55 -20.12 -4.27
C CYS A 951 -8.03 -19.69 -2.89
N VAL A 952 -7.04 -20.39 -2.39
CA VAL A 952 -6.43 -20.08 -1.08
C VAL A 952 -4.91 -20.04 -1.22
N LEU A 953 -4.31 -18.98 -0.67
CA LEU A 953 -2.90 -18.97 -0.31
C LEU A 953 -2.82 -19.08 1.21
N GLY A 954 -2.05 -20.05 1.75
CA GLY A 954 -2.05 -20.25 3.19
C GLY A 954 -0.96 -21.18 3.71
N GLY A 955 -0.89 -21.30 5.02
CA GLY A 955 0.04 -22.17 5.69
C GLY A 955 -0.14 -23.63 5.27
N GLU A 956 0.98 -24.34 5.16
CA GLU A 956 1.02 -25.73 4.66
C GLU A 956 0.02 -26.65 5.36
N GLU A 957 -0.07 -26.57 6.69
CA GLU A 957 -0.94 -27.42 7.52
C GLU A 957 -2.41 -27.15 7.23
N LYS A 958 -2.83 -25.87 7.24
CA LYS A 958 -4.22 -25.47 7.03
C LYS A 958 -4.72 -25.80 5.62
N VAL A 959 -3.87 -25.59 4.61
CA VAL A 959 -4.20 -25.95 3.22
C VAL A 959 -4.29 -27.48 3.07
N GLU A 960 -3.41 -28.27 3.73
CA GLU A 960 -3.48 -29.74 3.70
C GLU A 960 -4.70 -30.28 4.45
N GLU A 961 -5.06 -29.70 5.59
CA GLU A 961 -6.28 -30.05 6.33
C GLU A 961 -7.54 -29.81 5.50
N ALA A 962 -7.56 -28.73 4.73
CA ALA A 962 -8.70 -28.34 3.88
C ALA A 962 -8.62 -28.86 2.43
N LYS A 963 -7.75 -29.80 2.13
CA LYS A 963 -7.44 -30.27 0.77
C LYS A 963 -8.66 -30.72 -0.04
N GLU A 964 -9.71 -31.18 0.62
CA GLU A 964 -10.97 -31.62 -0.03
C GLU A 964 -11.71 -30.46 -0.73
N LEU A 965 -11.35 -29.19 -0.41
CA LEU A 965 -11.90 -28.00 -1.07
C LEU A 965 -11.24 -27.72 -2.43
N PHE A 966 -10.14 -28.37 -2.75
CA PHE A 966 -9.29 -28.04 -3.88
C PHE A 966 -9.18 -29.20 -4.87
N ASP A 967 -9.21 -28.89 -6.16
CA ASP A 967 -8.84 -29.81 -7.23
C ASP A 967 -7.33 -30.01 -7.32
N THR A 968 -6.58 -28.97 -6.93
CA THR A 968 -5.12 -28.98 -6.94
C THR A 968 -4.57 -28.31 -5.68
N VAL A 969 -3.61 -28.96 -5.05
CA VAL A 969 -2.81 -28.40 -3.94
C VAL A 969 -1.33 -28.43 -4.36
N ARG A 970 -0.66 -27.27 -4.25
CA ARG A 970 0.78 -27.17 -4.55
C ARG A 970 1.47 -26.11 -3.70
N VAL A 971 2.78 -26.16 -3.64
CA VAL A 971 3.58 -25.08 -3.04
C VAL A 971 3.60 -23.89 -4.01
N LEU A 972 3.46 -22.69 -3.49
CA LEU A 972 3.79 -21.47 -4.23
C LEU A 972 5.29 -21.25 -4.06
N ASN A 973 6.05 -21.51 -5.12
CA ASN A 973 7.51 -21.51 -5.09
C ASN A 973 8.09 -20.10 -4.91
#